data_a76f3521e3f8b34c15552200d5835f40
#
_entry.id   a76f3521e3f8b34c15552200d5835f40
#
_cell.length_a   1.000
_cell.length_b   1.000
_cell.length_c   1.000
_cell.angle_alpha   90.00
_cell.angle_beta   90.00
_cell.angle_gamma   90.00
#
_symmetry.space_group_name_H-M   'P 1'
#
loop_
_entity.id
_entity.type
_entity.pdbx_description
1 polymer ?
#
loop_
_entity_poly.entity_id
_entity_poly.type
_entity_poly.pdbx_seq_one_letter_code
_entity_poly.pdbx_strand_id
1 'polypeptide(L)'
;MTRVVFLACRGLFTLVCLLTSVYCLLAFLPFTYQNVIEFKVVGWTGDFALLHPWLWWIALIGAAWTIADDYRAGTRALVVGFLIAGAASGVALVASPLLAGIRNEFRSLVWAGLWLAPLWWIAAIDLLGAGRHLRWNGRDQRDGARVFWSCAAAGVAVPLVYAGIHAMRTGAAGGTGGPDPWSPGVAAWSVGLHLLTFLALFALVSLVRALSAASRRPALWEFALLGAAEAIVLAAVIRTVVFPAVSFLGTEGLVMAAFYAASLTVAAAGMAVRIWPPSEPVRSGLDLAARPFTVAPDGPVMVRVFVLMVWVGLAYMLAVSTARMDWNYLLQSLAALAIWLLGLAWIYAVLPHTGPQRPATALVMLAIPVVLLLGYRGLVAHPPAWPGLGTDAAQRSARLERYAGYDVSFRLVQGIFRPMAAAAVPGGVDMGAFYALLQQHTNIPRTVKIDVPDLGLVPQVTPGAARLPHIFIIVIDSLRQDYLSPYNPAVTFTPSVAAFAQGPGTVVFRQAFTRYGATGLSEPAIWTGRMVPHQQYPSPFGQANSLQKLVRGLGYEAFVSVDVPMQAVLSRWPELTELDKGIANRDYEVGRTLKELEAKLRARPSDDGRPVFAYTQPQNIHVSAIAREGTSVVDGADYTGFYAPYASRVRQIDAAFGRFIAALRELNLYDDSIVVFTSDHGDSLGEDGRFGHAYTIYPEILRIPIIVHLPTWLRDRPRDVSGVTLSTDLTPTLYDLLGQRPLASGPLVGRPLFSDQAGERRAHRDEGFVVASSYGPVYGWIAGDGASLYIADATSFREYAYDLTTGVAGTPRPVTPALREGAAARIRTAIDEVARTYRVPAAR
;
A
#
# COMPACT_ATOMS: atom_id res chain seq x y z
N MET A 1 -42.03 -1.99 -21.34
CA MET A 1 -40.74 -2.08 -22.04
C MET A 1 -39.97 -0.76 -22.08
N THR A 2 -40.58 0.36 -22.51
CA THR A 2 -39.93 1.69 -22.56
C THR A 2 -39.38 2.19 -21.22
N ARG A 3 -40.08 1.98 -20.10
CA ARG A 3 -39.64 2.42 -18.74
C ARG A 3 -38.42 1.66 -18.24
N VAL A 4 -38.31 0.36 -18.54
CA VAL A 4 -37.14 -0.47 -18.14
C VAL A 4 -35.92 -0.09 -18.95
N VAL A 5 -36.09 0.12 -20.26
CA VAL A 5 -35.00 0.59 -21.13
C VAL A 5 -34.52 1.97 -20.71
N PHE A 6 -35.43 2.89 -20.38
CA PHE A 6 -35.11 4.20 -19.88
C PHE A 6 -34.30 4.16 -18.57
N LEU A 7 -34.72 3.34 -17.59
CA LEU A 7 -34.00 3.17 -16.32
C LEU A 7 -32.61 2.54 -16.54
N ALA A 8 -32.51 1.58 -17.44
CA ALA A 8 -31.21 0.97 -17.80
C ALA A 8 -30.25 1.95 -18.45
N CYS A 9 -30.70 2.76 -19.42
CA CYS A 9 -29.89 3.81 -20.06
C CYS A 9 -29.48 4.88 -19.06
N ARG A 10 -30.38 5.30 -18.17
CA ARG A 10 -30.12 6.27 -17.12
C ARG A 10 -29.11 5.75 -16.09
N GLY A 11 -29.22 4.48 -15.70
CA GLY A 11 -28.28 3.80 -14.82
C GLY A 11 -26.89 3.68 -15.46
N LEU A 12 -26.83 3.27 -16.73
CA LEU A 12 -25.57 3.17 -17.47
C LEU A 12 -24.88 4.52 -17.64
N PHE A 13 -25.62 5.59 -17.97
CA PHE A 13 -25.10 6.94 -18.04
C PHE A 13 -24.50 7.38 -16.69
N THR A 14 -25.20 7.13 -15.59
CA THR A 14 -24.72 7.47 -14.24
C THR A 14 -23.44 6.69 -13.89
N LEU A 15 -23.40 5.41 -14.24
CA LEU A 15 -22.22 4.55 -14.05
C LEU A 15 -21.01 5.06 -14.85
N VAL A 16 -21.21 5.41 -16.13
CA VAL A 16 -20.15 5.97 -16.98
C VAL A 16 -19.65 7.30 -16.42
N CYS A 17 -20.55 8.19 -15.99
CA CYS A 17 -20.16 9.44 -15.33
C CYS A 17 -19.34 9.21 -14.06
N LEU A 18 -19.75 8.23 -13.24
CA LEU A 18 -19.02 7.85 -12.02
C LEU A 18 -17.63 7.31 -12.35
N LEU A 19 -17.53 6.35 -13.27
CA LEU A 19 -16.26 5.78 -13.69
C LEU A 19 -15.32 6.81 -14.31
N THR A 20 -15.86 7.71 -15.15
CA THR A 20 -15.07 8.81 -15.73
C THR A 20 -14.61 9.78 -14.64
N SER A 21 -15.45 10.07 -13.66
CA SER A 21 -15.08 10.94 -12.51
C SER A 21 -13.99 10.30 -11.65
N VAL A 22 -14.10 9.01 -11.36
CA VAL A 22 -13.05 8.25 -10.64
C VAL A 22 -11.75 8.23 -11.45
N TYR A 23 -11.84 7.98 -12.76
CA TYR A 23 -10.68 8.05 -13.65
C TYR A 23 -10.00 9.43 -13.63
N CYS A 24 -10.79 10.51 -13.79
CA CYS A 24 -10.26 11.88 -13.74
C CYS A 24 -9.67 12.23 -12.37
N LEU A 25 -10.32 11.82 -11.27
CA LEU A 25 -9.79 12.00 -9.93
C LEU A 25 -8.44 11.30 -9.76
N LEU A 26 -8.31 10.07 -10.22
CA LEU A 26 -7.07 9.30 -10.15
C LEU A 26 -5.99 9.84 -11.08
N ALA A 27 -6.33 10.25 -12.29
CA ALA A 27 -5.38 10.82 -13.25
C ALA A 27 -4.83 12.19 -12.85
N PHE A 28 -5.57 12.96 -12.05
CA PHE A 28 -5.18 14.29 -11.56
C PHE A 28 -4.59 14.32 -10.16
N LEU A 29 -4.55 13.20 -9.47
CA LEU A 29 -3.79 13.11 -8.23
C LEU A 29 -2.30 13.34 -8.54
N PRO A 30 -1.61 14.27 -7.84
CA PRO A 30 -0.19 14.58 -8.08
C PRO A 30 0.71 13.47 -7.52
N PHE A 31 0.61 12.26 -8.09
CA PHE A 31 1.30 11.09 -7.55
C PHE A 31 2.62 10.78 -8.23
N THR A 32 3.57 10.51 -7.39
CA THR A 32 4.71 9.65 -7.66
C THR A 32 4.27 8.22 -8.05
N TYR A 33 3.07 7.86 -7.68
CA TYR A 33 2.40 6.58 -7.97
C TYR A 33 1.59 6.56 -9.26
N GLN A 34 1.68 7.58 -10.10
CA GLN A 34 1.01 7.52 -11.40
C GLN A 34 1.21 6.15 -12.05
N ASN A 35 2.41 5.57 -11.99
CA ASN A 35 2.68 4.31 -12.66
C ASN A 35 1.97 3.09 -12.03
N VAL A 36 1.77 3.02 -10.72
CA VAL A 36 1.09 1.88 -10.10
C VAL A 36 -0.43 2.02 -10.17
N ILE A 37 -0.95 3.24 -10.01
CA ILE A 37 -2.37 3.53 -10.17
C ILE A 37 -2.74 3.58 -11.66
N GLU A 38 -1.94 4.19 -12.53
CA GLU A 38 -2.11 4.15 -13.97
C GLU A 38 -2.07 2.72 -14.49
N PHE A 39 -1.20 1.87 -13.98
CA PHE A 39 -1.09 0.50 -14.46
C PHE A 39 -2.24 -0.40 -13.97
N LYS A 40 -2.72 -0.25 -12.73
CA LYS A 40 -3.75 -1.16 -12.17
C LYS A 40 -5.18 -0.62 -12.21
N VAL A 41 -5.40 0.67 -12.16
CA VAL A 41 -6.73 1.28 -12.12
C VAL A 41 -7.03 2.13 -13.35
N VAL A 42 -6.10 2.97 -13.76
CA VAL A 42 -6.24 3.86 -14.94
C VAL A 42 -6.07 3.06 -16.22
N GLY A 43 -5.14 2.11 -16.28
CA GLY A 43 -5.03 1.16 -17.39
C GLY A 43 -6.32 0.37 -17.57
N TRP A 44 -6.87 -0.19 -16.48
CA TRP A 44 -8.13 -0.94 -16.54
C TRP A 44 -9.33 -0.08 -16.94
N THR A 45 -9.46 1.15 -16.42
CA THR A 45 -10.55 2.06 -16.80
C THR A 45 -10.33 2.67 -18.19
N GLY A 46 -9.10 2.93 -18.59
CA GLY A 46 -8.73 3.38 -19.93
C GLY A 46 -8.98 2.29 -20.97
N ASP A 47 -8.56 1.08 -20.71
CA ASP A 47 -8.84 -0.09 -21.56
C ASP A 47 -10.33 -0.36 -21.68
N PHE A 48 -11.09 -0.25 -20.58
CA PHE A 48 -12.53 -0.37 -20.61
C PHE A 48 -13.20 0.72 -21.46
N ALA A 49 -12.75 1.96 -21.37
CA ALA A 49 -13.26 3.07 -22.16
C ALA A 49 -12.88 2.96 -23.65
N LEU A 50 -11.68 2.44 -23.97
CA LEU A 50 -11.20 2.26 -25.34
C LEU A 50 -11.78 1.01 -26.00
N LEU A 51 -11.94 -0.08 -25.26
CA LEU A 51 -12.46 -1.35 -25.77
C LEU A 51 -13.97 -1.33 -26.06
N HIS A 52 -14.71 -0.39 -25.45
CA HIS A 52 -16.16 -0.34 -25.57
C HIS A 52 -16.68 1.04 -25.98
N PRO A 53 -16.30 1.58 -27.15
CA PRO A 53 -16.74 2.92 -27.62
C PRO A 53 -18.26 3.04 -27.76
N TRP A 54 -18.98 1.95 -27.95
CA TRP A 54 -20.45 1.93 -28.00
C TRP A 54 -21.09 2.28 -26.65
N LEU A 55 -20.40 2.09 -25.51
CA LEU A 55 -20.88 2.52 -24.18
C LEU A 55 -21.01 4.04 -24.12
N TRP A 56 -20.10 4.77 -24.76
CA TRP A 56 -20.17 6.23 -24.84
C TRP A 56 -21.40 6.73 -25.61
N TRP A 57 -21.77 6.04 -26.68
CA TRP A 57 -22.99 6.35 -27.43
C TRP A 57 -24.25 6.12 -26.60
N ILE A 58 -24.32 5.00 -25.85
CA ILE A 58 -25.43 4.72 -24.95
C ILE A 58 -25.46 5.76 -23.82
N ALA A 59 -24.31 6.15 -23.28
CA ALA A 59 -24.21 7.19 -22.27
C ALA A 59 -24.70 8.56 -22.80
N LEU A 60 -24.30 8.93 -24.03
CA LEU A 60 -24.77 10.16 -24.67
C LEU A 60 -26.28 10.15 -24.93
N ILE A 61 -26.85 9.03 -25.39
CA ILE A 61 -28.31 8.88 -25.55
C ILE A 61 -29.01 8.99 -24.21
N GLY A 62 -28.47 8.34 -23.17
CA GLY A 62 -28.99 8.45 -21.80
C GLY A 62 -28.92 9.86 -21.24
N ALA A 63 -27.84 10.60 -21.52
CA ALA A 63 -27.70 12.02 -21.16
C ALA A 63 -28.73 12.89 -21.85
N ALA A 64 -28.85 12.76 -23.19
CA ALA A 64 -29.79 13.52 -23.98
C ALA A 64 -31.24 13.28 -23.55
N TRP A 65 -31.57 12.02 -23.25
CA TRP A 65 -32.90 11.66 -22.74
C TRP A 65 -33.16 12.24 -21.34
N THR A 66 -32.19 12.17 -20.45
CA THR A 66 -32.31 12.75 -19.09
C THR A 66 -32.53 14.26 -19.17
N ILE A 67 -31.75 14.96 -20.03
CA ILE A 67 -31.90 16.41 -20.26
C ILE A 67 -33.29 16.72 -20.79
N ALA A 68 -33.78 15.95 -21.75
CA ALA A 68 -35.11 16.15 -22.32
C ALA A 68 -36.25 15.92 -21.31
N ASP A 69 -36.12 14.93 -20.43
CA ASP A 69 -37.09 14.61 -19.39
C ASP A 69 -37.12 15.69 -18.28
N ASP A 70 -35.95 16.12 -17.82
CA ASP A 70 -35.79 17.18 -16.83
C ASP A 70 -36.29 18.53 -17.37
N TYR A 71 -36.10 18.82 -18.67
CA TYR A 71 -36.61 20.00 -19.33
C TYR A 71 -38.17 20.01 -19.34
N ARG A 72 -38.76 18.87 -19.66
CA ARG A 72 -40.25 18.69 -19.62
C ARG A 72 -40.80 18.84 -18.20
N ALA A 73 -40.03 18.40 -17.20
CA ALA A 73 -40.41 18.52 -15.79
C ALA A 73 -40.33 19.97 -15.24
N GLY A 74 -39.99 20.97 -16.05
CA GLY A 74 -39.95 22.37 -15.66
C GLY A 74 -38.67 22.84 -14.94
N THR A 75 -37.63 22.05 -14.94
CA THR A 75 -36.32 22.37 -14.35
C THR A 75 -35.35 23.04 -15.34
N ARG A 76 -35.92 23.92 -16.19
CA ARG A 76 -35.16 24.54 -17.33
C ARG A 76 -33.87 25.24 -16.91
N ALA A 77 -33.87 25.96 -15.81
CA ALA A 77 -32.66 26.66 -15.31
C ALA A 77 -31.53 25.69 -14.93
N LEU A 78 -31.86 24.52 -14.39
CA LEU A 78 -30.90 23.51 -14.01
C LEU A 78 -30.33 22.79 -15.24
N VAL A 79 -31.15 22.53 -16.28
CA VAL A 79 -30.71 21.97 -17.55
C VAL A 79 -29.74 22.95 -18.25
N VAL A 80 -30.07 24.24 -18.26
CA VAL A 80 -29.16 25.28 -18.80
C VAL A 80 -27.85 25.32 -18.02
N GLY A 81 -27.92 25.24 -16.67
CA GLY A 81 -26.71 25.16 -15.84
C GLY A 81 -25.85 23.92 -16.13
N PHE A 82 -26.48 22.75 -16.35
CA PHE A 82 -25.77 21.53 -16.77
C PHE A 82 -25.06 21.70 -18.11
N LEU A 83 -25.74 22.29 -19.11
CA LEU A 83 -25.15 22.56 -20.43
C LEU A 83 -23.98 23.54 -20.34
N ILE A 84 -24.09 24.60 -19.52
CA ILE A 84 -23.02 25.55 -19.26
C ILE A 84 -21.82 24.84 -18.58
N ALA A 85 -22.08 24.01 -17.56
CA ALA A 85 -21.02 23.26 -16.87
C ALA A 85 -20.32 22.26 -17.80
N GLY A 86 -21.08 21.57 -18.68
CA GLY A 86 -20.53 20.68 -19.71
C GLY A 86 -19.69 21.43 -20.73
N ALA A 87 -20.15 22.58 -21.19
CA ALA A 87 -19.41 23.45 -22.12
C ALA A 87 -18.13 23.99 -21.44
N ALA A 88 -18.19 24.44 -20.20
CA ALA A 88 -17.03 24.89 -19.45
C ALA A 88 -15.99 23.75 -19.26
N SER A 89 -16.44 22.53 -19.00
CA SER A 89 -15.57 21.34 -18.94
C SER A 89 -14.90 21.07 -20.27
N GLY A 90 -15.62 21.17 -21.38
CA GLY A 90 -15.10 21.03 -22.75
C GLY A 90 -14.06 22.11 -23.11
N VAL A 91 -14.36 23.38 -22.79
CA VAL A 91 -13.42 24.50 -23.00
C VAL A 91 -12.16 24.31 -22.16
N ALA A 92 -12.29 23.85 -20.90
CA ALA A 92 -11.14 23.58 -20.05
C ALA A 92 -10.24 22.46 -20.61
N LEU A 93 -10.83 21.42 -21.21
CA LEU A 93 -10.09 20.35 -21.87
C LEU A 93 -9.21 20.89 -23.01
N VAL A 94 -9.78 21.77 -23.84
CA VAL A 94 -9.07 22.42 -24.97
C VAL A 94 -8.04 23.43 -24.47
N ALA A 95 -8.32 24.14 -23.38
CA ALA A 95 -7.44 25.13 -22.77
C ALA A 95 -6.35 24.54 -21.84
N SER A 96 -6.25 23.22 -21.76
CA SER A 96 -5.29 22.53 -20.86
C SER A 96 -3.84 23.02 -20.99
N PRO A 97 -3.31 23.32 -22.18
CA PRO A 97 -1.97 23.89 -22.33
C PRO A 97 -1.82 25.27 -21.69
N LEU A 98 -2.89 26.07 -21.65
CA LEU A 98 -2.89 27.42 -21.06
C LEU A 98 -2.84 27.39 -19.53
N LEU A 99 -3.26 26.28 -18.91
CA LEU A 99 -3.21 26.08 -17.47
C LEU A 99 -1.85 25.54 -16.98
N ALA A 100 -0.91 25.35 -17.89
CA ALA A 100 0.42 24.80 -17.56
C ALA A 100 1.24 25.70 -16.61
N GLY A 101 0.93 26.99 -16.54
CA GLY A 101 1.57 27.94 -15.64
C GLY A 101 0.98 28.00 -14.21
N ILE A 102 -0.15 27.32 -13.96
CA ILE A 102 -0.75 27.28 -12.62
C ILE A 102 -0.02 26.22 -11.78
N ARG A 103 0.21 26.50 -10.49
CA ARG A 103 0.79 25.51 -9.56
C ARG A 103 0.07 24.17 -9.71
N ASN A 104 0.82 23.07 -9.75
CA ASN A 104 0.29 21.74 -10.08
C ASN A 104 -0.85 21.29 -9.17
N GLU A 105 -0.81 21.67 -7.89
CA GLU A 105 -1.82 21.35 -6.87
C GLU A 105 -3.17 22.02 -7.20
N PHE A 106 -3.15 23.32 -7.51
CA PHE A 106 -4.34 24.06 -7.93
C PHE A 106 -4.84 23.61 -9.30
N ARG A 107 -3.95 23.26 -10.20
CA ARG A 107 -4.29 22.74 -11.52
C ARG A 107 -5.09 21.45 -11.40
N SER A 108 -4.65 20.50 -10.57
CA SER A 108 -5.36 19.25 -10.31
C SER A 108 -6.75 19.48 -9.72
N LEU A 109 -6.88 20.44 -8.78
CA LEU A 109 -8.15 20.79 -8.17
C LEU A 109 -9.13 21.40 -9.19
N VAL A 110 -8.66 22.35 -10.00
CA VAL A 110 -9.46 22.98 -11.06
C VAL A 110 -9.93 21.96 -12.08
N TRP A 111 -9.02 21.08 -12.55
CA TRP A 111 -9.36 20.00 -13.47
C TRP A 111 -10.40 19.04 -12.87
N ALA A 112 -10.19 18.55 -11.66
CA ALA A 112 -11.14 17.67 -11.00
C ALA A 112 -12.51 18.35 -10.85
N GLY A 113 -12.54 19.63 -10.47
CA GLY A 113 -13.77 20.41 -10.38
C GLY A 113 -14.51 20.53 -11.70
N LEU A 114 -13.80 20.84 -12.79
CA LEU A 114 -14.38 20.98 -14.11
C LEU A 114 -14.94 19.65 -14.67
N TRP A 115 -14.21 18.56 -14.50
CA TRP A 115 -14.67 17.23 -14.92
C TRP A 115 -15.82 16.70 -14.08
N LEU A 116 -15.89 17.05 -12.80
CA LEU A 116 -16.97 16.67 -11.91
C LEU A 116 -18.20 17.57 -12.04
N ALA A 117 -18.07 18.77 -12.63
CA ALA A 117 -19.16 19.72 -12.74
C ALA A 117 -20.44 19.13 -13.36
N PRO A 118 -20.42 18.36 -14.46
CA PRO A 118 -21.61 17.72 -15.01
C PRO A 118 -22.27 16.74 -14.01
N LEU A 119 -21.47 15.94 -13.31
CA LEU A 119 -21.96 15.00 -12.30
C LEU A 119 -22.61 15.73 -11.12
N TRP A 120 -22.02 16.82 -10.68
CA TRP A 120 -22.56 17.66 -9.62
C TRP A 120 -23.91 18.29 -10.01
N TRP A 121 -24.02 18.77 -11.23
CA TRP A 121 -25.27 19.33 -11.74
C TRP A 121 -26.37 18.28 -11.81
N ILE A 122 -26.08 17.08 -12.31
CA ILE A 122 -27.02 15.96 -12.35
C ILE A 122 -27.46 15.59 -10.91
N ALA A 123 -26.51 15.46 -9.99
CA ALA A 123 -26.78 15.15 -8.60
C ALA A 123 -27.60 16.25 -7.92
N ALA A 124 -27.28 17.53 -8.17
CA ALA A 124 -28.03 18.67 -7.65
C ALA A 124 -29.47 18.69 -8.16
N ILE A 125 -29.71 18.41 -9.44
CA ILE A 125 -31.05 18.30 -10.03
C ILE A 125 -31.84 17.18 -9.34
N ASP A 126 -31.26 16.02 -9.18
CA ASP A 126 -31.90 14.86 -8.56
C ASP A 126 -32.19 15.12 -7.07
N LEU A 127 -31.24 15.75 -6.35
CA LEU A 127 -31.43 16.12 -4.93
C LEU A 127 -32.48 17.19 -4.73
N LEU A 128 -32.52 18.22 -5.59
CA LEU A 128 -33.57 19.24 -5.54
C LEU A 128 -34.96 18.67 -5.88
N GLY A 129 -35.01 17.75 -6.85
CA GLY A 129 -36.19 16.96 -7.16
C GLY A 129 -36.69 16.17 -5.96
N ALA A 130 -35.76 15.42 -5.32
CA ALA A 130 -36.07 14.68 -4.09
C ALA A 130 -36.50 15.59 -2.93
N GLY A 131 -35.89 16.76 -2.78
CA GLY A 131 -36.22 17.74 -1.75
C GLY A 131 -37.64 18.23 -1.84
N ARG A 132 -38.28 18.25 -3.02
CA ARG A 132 -39.69 18.56 -3.21
C ARG A 132 -40.62 17.47 -2.65
N HIS A 133 -40.17 16.25 -2.59
CA HIS A 133 -40.89 15.09 -2.06
C HIS A 133 -40.57 14.80 -0.58
N LEU A 134 -39.62 15.53 0.02
CA LEU A 134 -39.28 15.47 1.44
C LEU A 134 -40.37 16.17 2.23
N ARG A 135 -41.41 15.45 2.65
CA ARG A 135 -42.45 15.93 3.57
C ARG A 135 -42.15 15.41 4.96
N TRP A 136 -41.72 16.32 5.83
CA TRP A 136 -41.54 16.00 7.24
C TRP A 136 -42.89 16.01 7.94
N ASN A 137 -43.31 14.86 8.39
CA ASN A 137 -44.43 14.78 9.33
C ASN A 137 -43.84 14.79 10.74
N GLY A 138 -44.15 15.74 11.58
CA GLY A 138 -43.65 15.89 12.97
C GLY A 138 -43.85 14.66 13.87
N ARG A 139 -44.49 13.61 13.36
CA ARG A 139 -44.59 12.27 13.97
C ARG A 139 -43.35 11.37 13.75
N ASP A 140 -42.39 11.77 12.92
CA ASP A 140 -41.24 10.92 12.49
C ASP A 140 -40.00 11.01 13.40
N GLN A 141 -40.12 11.62 14.60
CA GLN A 141 -39.12 11.40 15.68
C GLN A 141 -39.04 9.91 16.14
N ARG A 142 -39.75 9.02 15.44
CA ARG A 142 -40.05 7.65 15.83
C ARG A 142 -38.93 6.63 15.61
N ASP A 143 -37.89 6.96 14.84
CA ASP A 143 -36.85 5.98 14.47
C ASP A 143 -35.54 6.08 15.26
N GLY A 144 -35.51 6.88 16.33
CA GLY A 144 -34.30 6.96 17.18
C GLY A 144 -33.86 5.62 17.76
N ALA A 145 -34.83 4.77 18.19
CA ALA A 145 -34.53 3.44 18.68
C ALA A 145 -34.05 2.53 17.56
N ARG A 146 -34.62 2.61 16.37
CA ARG A 146 -34.15 1.85 15.21
C ARG A 146 -32.69 2.17 14.89
N VAL A 147 -32.34 3.49 14.85
CA VAL A 147 -30.94 3.91 14.66
C VAL A 147 -30.02 3.39 15.77
N PHE A 148 -30.48 3.54 17.05
CA PHE A 148 -29.72 3.04 18.21
C PHE A 148 -29.45 1.53 18.10
N TRP A 149 -30.52 0.74 17.88
CA TRP A 149 -30.37 -0.71 17.80
C TRP A 149 -29.61 -1.16 16.56
N SER A 150 -29.71 -0.41 15.45
CA SER A 150 -28.88 -0.69 14.26
C SER A 150 -27.41 -0.47 14.52
N CYS A 151 -27.05 0.62 15.19
CA CYS A 151 -25.67 0.91 15.58
C CYS A 151 -25.16 -0.10 16.62
N ALA A 152 -25.96 -0.43 17.64
CA ALA A 152 -25.59 -1.43 18.63
C ALA A 152 -25.40 -2.81 18.01
N ALA A 153 -26.29 -3.26 17.15
CA ALA A 153 -26.19 -4.55 16.47
C ALA A 153 -24.99 -4.59 15.48
N ALA A 154 -24.74 -3.50 14.75
CA ALA A 154 -23.57 -3.40 13.88
C ALA A 154 -22.25 -3.46 14.69
N GLY A 155 -22.21 -2.77 15.84
CA GLY A 155 -21.06 -2.79 16.76
C GLY A 155 -20.71 -4.18 17.31
N VAL A 156 -21.69 -5.10 17.34
CA VAL A 156 -21.48 -6.50 17.70
C VAL A 156 -21.22 -7.39 16.48
N ALA A 157 -22.02 -7.22 15.42
CA ALA A 157 -21.98 -8.09 14.25
C ALA A 157 -20.65 -7.97 13.47
N VAL A 158 -20.14 -6.74 13.29
CA VAL A 158 -18.89 -6.50 12.52
C VAL A 158 -17.69 -7.24 13.13
N PRO A 159 -17.34 -7.07 14.42
CA PRO A 159 -16.22 -7.80 15.00
C PRO A 159 -16.43 -9.31 15.01
N LEU A 160 -17.68 -9.82 15.12
CA LEU A 160 -17.96 -11.26 15.02
C LEU A 160 -17.71 -11.80 13.61
N VAL A 161 -18.04 -11.05 12.56
CA VAL A 161 -17.72 -11.42 11.17
C VAL A 161 -16.21 -11.52 10.98
N TYR A 162 -15.43 -10.58 11.50
CA TYR A 162 -13.97 -10.62 11.42
C TYR A 162 -13.37 -11.76 12.27
N ALA A 163 -13.92 -12.04 13.45
CA ALA A 163 -13.52 -13.22 14.24
C ALA A 163 -13.79 -14.52 13.49
N GLY A 164 -14.92 -14.63 12.78
CA GLY A 164 -15.23 -15.77 11.92
C GLY A 164 -14.26 -15.90 10.74
N ILE A 165 -13.90 -14.78 10.07
CA ILE A 165 -12.90 -14.76 9.01
C ILE A 165 -11.53 -15.20 9.54
N HIS A 166 -11.15 -14.74 10.73
CA HIS A 166 -9.90 -15.15 11.39
C HIS A 166 -9.88 -16.65 11.66
N ALA A 167 -10.94 -17.20 12.25
CA ALA A 167 -11.05 -18.64 12.54
C ALA A 167 -10.95 -19.50 11.26
N MET A 168 -11.57 -19.07 10.15
CA MET A 168 -11.45 -19.75 8.86
C MET A 168 -10.03 -19.72 8.29
N ARG A 169 -9.32 -18.62 8.47
CA ARG A 169 -7.92 -18.46 8.00
C ARG A 169 -6.95 -19.31 8.80
N THR A 170 -7.07 -19.35 10.12
CA THR A 170 -6.21 -20.15 11.01
C THR A 170 -6.45 -21.65 10.85
N GLY A 171 -7.69 -22.06 10.58
CA GLY A 171 -8.03 -23.46 10.28
C GLY A 171 -7.53 -23.96 8.92
N ALA A 172 -7.37 -23.06 7.93
CA ALA A 172 -6.91 -23.41 6.60
C ALA A 172 -5.40 -23.29 6.37
N ALA A 173 -4.72 -22.48 7.19
CA ALA A 173 -3.28 -22.29 7.14
C ALA A 173 -2.65 -23.17 8.24
N GLY A 174 -2.22 -24.36 7.91
CA GLY A 174 -1.44 -25.20 8.81
C GLY A 174 -0.26 -24.41 9.39
N GLY A 175 -0.44 -23.91 10.61
CA GLY A 175 0.42 -23.26 11.56
C GLY A 175 1.83 -22.80 11.17
N THR A 176 1.95 -21.72 10.41
CA THR A 176 3.25 -21.07 10.09
C THR A 176 3.55 -19.84 10.94
N GLY A 177 2.77 -19.55 11.96
CA GLY A 177 2.92 -18.32 12.75
C GLY A 177 2.95 -18.60 14.25
N GLY A 178 3.54 -17.70 15.01
CA GLY A 178 3.57 -17.72 16.46
C GLY A 178 2.19 -17.91 17.14
N PRO A 179 2.10 -17.91 18.48
CA PRO A 179 0.86 -18.21 19.20
C PRO A 179 -0.29 -17.29 18.76
N ASP A 180 -1.45 -17.88 18.47
CA ASP A 180 -2.66 -17.18 18.06
C ASP A 180 -2.95 -15.98 19.01
N PRO A 181 -3.03 -14.74 18.51
CA PRO A 181 -3.32 -13.57 19.33
C PRO A 181 -4.77 -13.53 19.81
N TRP A 182 -5.66 -14.32 19.23
CA TRP A 182 -7.07 -14.36 19.60
C TRP A 182 -7.27 -14.88 21.02
N SER A 183 -8.17 -14.26 21.73
CA SER A 183 -8.65 -14.72 23.03
C SER A 183 -10.01 -14.09 23.32
N PRO A 184 -10.82 -14.67 24.23
CA PRO A 184 -12.09 -14.06 24.65
C PRO A 184 -11.93 -12.60 25.13
N GLY A 185 -10.82 -12.28 25.80
CA GLY A 185 -10.52 -10.93 26.25
C GLY A 185 -10.26 -9.96 25.09
N VAL A 186 -9.53 -10.39 24.06
CA VAL A 186 -9.29 -9.62 22.82
C VAL A 186 -10.60 -9.41 22.05
N ALA A 187 -11.42 -10.46 21.94
CA ALA A 187 -12.74 -10.36 21.27
C ALA A 187 -13.67 -9.38 22.01
N ALA A 188 -13.74 -9.45 23.34
CA ALA A 188 -14.54 -8.52 24.13
C ALA A 188 -14.05 -7.08 24.00
N TRP A 189 -12.74 -6.85 23.96
CA TRP A 189 -12.15 -5.54 23.73
C TRP A 189 -12.50 -5.00 22.33
N SER A 190 -12.41 -5.84 21.30
CA SER A 190 -12.80 -5.50 19.92
C SER A 190 -14.28 -5.11 19.86
N VAL A 191 -15.18 -5.93 20.41
CA VAL A 191 -16.63 -5.62 20.47
C VAL A 191 -16.87 -4.29 21.19
N GLY A 192 -16.19 -4.05 22.32
CA GLY A 192 -16.32 -2.80 23.08
C GLY A 192 -15.96 -1.56 22.27
N LEU A 193 -14.85 -1.59 21.52
CA LEU A 193 -14.42 -0.47 20.67
C LEU A 193 -15.34 -0.27 19.46
N HIS A 194 -15.82 -1.35 18.84
CA HIS A 194 -16.78 -1.25 17.75
C HIS A 194 -18.12 -0.69 18.22
N LEU A 195 -18.64 -1.18 19.37
CA LEU A 195 -19.85 -0.62 19.98
C LEU A 195 -19.69 0.88 20.23
N LEU A 196 -18.57 1.30 20.82
CA LEU A 196 -18.31 2.71 21.08
C LEU A 196 -18.30 3.54 19.79
N THR A 197 -17.67 3.02 18.72
CA THR A 197 -17.62 3.68 17.42
C THR A 197 -19.00 3.84 16.79
N PHE A 198 -19.78 2.77 16.72
CA PHE A 198 -21.12 2.82 16.12
C PHE A 198 -22.13 3.61 16.97
N LEU A 199 -22.01 3.58 18.29
CA LEU A 199 -22.84 4.40 19.18
C LEU A 199 -22.45 5.88 19.15
N ALA A 200 -21.19 6.21 18.86
CA ALA A 200 -20.79 7.59 18.56
C ALA A 200 -21.46 8.10 17.26
N LEU A 201 -21.61 7.23 16.25
CA LEU A 201 -22.36 7.55 15.04
C LEU A 201 -23.86 7.78 15.36
N PHE A 202 -24.46 6.95 16.23
CA PHE A 202 -25.83 7.20 16.72
C PHE A 202 -25.96 8.56 17.42
N ALA A 203 -25.00 8.92 18.28
CA ALA A 203 -25.01 10.22 18.96
C ALA A 203 -24.90 11.37 17.95
N LEU A 204 -24.07 11.25 16.92
CA LEU A 204 -23.96 12.24 15.83
C LEU A 204 -25.27 12.38 15.07
N VAL A 205 -25.88 11.28 14.63
CA VAL A 205 -27.19 11.31 13.94
C VAL A 205 -28.27 11.92 14.82
N SER A 206 -28.28 11.60 16.12
CA SER A 206 -29.24 12.16 17.09
C SER A 206 -29.04 13.67 17.26
N LEU A 207 -27.80 14.14 17.34
CA LEU A 207 -27.47 15.57 17.39
C LEU A 207 -27.94 16.30 16.13
N VAL A 208 -27.68 15.75 14.95
CA VAL A 208 -28.12 16.30 13.66
C VAL A 208 -29.64 16.42 13.64
N ARG A 209 -30.36 15.40 14.10
CA ARG A 209 -31.84 15.42 14.19
C ARG A 209 -32.35 16.47 15.15
N ALA A 210 -31.72 16.59 16.31
CA ALA A 210 -32.09 17.62 17.30
C ALA A 210 -31.93 19.05 16.76
N LEU A 211 -30.81 19.32 16.10
CA LEU A 211 -30.53 20.60 15.45
C LEU A 211 -31.50 20.87 14.29
N SER A 212 -31.80 19.86 13.49
CA SER A 212 -32.73 19.98 12.36
C SER A 212 -34.14 20.25 12.82
N ALA A 213 -34.59 19.63 13.91
CA ALA A 213 -35.94 19.82 14.48
C ALA A 213 -36.23 21.25 14.90
N ALA A 214 -35.20 22.01 15.27
CA ALA A 214 -35.30 23.42 15.63
C ALA A 214 -35.48 24.36 14.40
N SER A 215 -35.38 23.86 13.19
CA SER A 215 -35.42 24.64 11.95
C SER A 215 -36.83 24.77 11.38
N ARG A 216 -37.06 25.79 10.51
CA ARG A 216 -38.33 25.96 9.76
C ARG A 216 -38.55 24.88 8.67
N ARG A 217 -37.49 24.14 8.26
CA ARG A 217 -37.52 23.07 7.25
C ARG A 217 -36.72 21.87 7.73
N PRO A 218 -37.22 21.14 8.74
CA PRO A 218 -36.43 20.13 9.44
C PRO A 218 -35.89 19.02 8.52
N ALA A 219 -36.69 18.51 7.59
CA ALA A 219 -36.29 17.44 6.69
C ALA A 219 -35.12 17.84 5.75
N LEU A 220 -35.14 19.08 5.27
CA LEU A 220 -34.07 19.62 4.41
C LEU A 220 -32.76 19.78 5.20
N TRP A 221 -32.86 20.32 6.42
CA TRP A 221 -31.71 20.50 7.29
C TRP A 221 -31.17 19.18 7.81
N GLU A 222 -31.99 18.20 8.13
CA GLU A 222 -31.56 16.86 8.48
C GLU A 222 -30.74 16.25 7.34
N PHE A 223 -31.25 16.31 6.11
CA PHE A 223 -30.53 15.80 4.93
C PHE A 223 -29.22 16.54 4.69
N ALA A 224 -29.22 17.87 4.74
CA ALA A 224 -28.01 18.68 4.52
C ALA A 224 -26.96 18.46 5.61
N LEU A 225 -27.34 18.38 6.87
CA LEU A 225 -26.44 18.15 7.99
C LEU A 225 -25.90 16.71 8.03
N LEU A 226 -26.73 15.70 7.68
CA LEU A 226 -26.24 14.32 7.51
C LEU A 226 -25.24 14.23 6.38
N GLY A 227 -25.52 14.84 5.23
CA GLY A 227 -24.58 14.90 4.12
C GLY A 227 -23.28 15.62 4.47
N ALA A 228 -23.34 16.71 5.22
CA ALA A 228 -22.16 17.40 5.72
C ALA A 228 -21.35 16.53 6.71
N ALA A 229 -22.02 15.84 7.63
CA ALA A 229 -21.38 14.92 8.56
C ALA A 229 -20.71 13.75 7.83
N GLU A 230 -21.39 13.18 6.84
CA GLU A 230 -20.85 12.14 5.96
C GLU A 230 -19.61 12.64 5.20
N ALA A 231 -19.67 13.84 4.61
CA ALA A 231 -18.54 14.45 3.91
C ALA A 231 -17.34 14.68 4.87
N ILE A 232 -17.58 15.11 6.11
CA ILE A 232 -16.52 15.28 7.12
C ILE A 232 -15.89 13.95 7.47
N VAL A 233 -16.69 12.91 7.73
CA VAL A 233 -16.19 11.56 8.03
C VAL A 233 -15.41 11.02 6.84
N LEU A 234 -15.93 11.16 5.62
CA LEU A 234 -15.27 10.71 4.40
C LEU A 234 -13.98 11.49 4.14
N ALA A 235 -13.95 12.81 4.39
CA ALA A 235 -12.72 13.61 4.32
C ALA A 235 -11.68 13.14 5.33
N ALA A 236 -12.08 12.81 6.55
CA ALA A 236 -11.21 12.25 7.56
C ALA A 236 -10.65 10.89 7.12
N VAL A 237 -11.47 10.01 6.55
CA VAL A 237 -11.06 8.71 6.00
C VAL A 237 -10.08 8.90 4.83
N ILE A 238 -10.40 9.75 3.86
CA ILE A 238 -9.51 10.05 2.73
C ILE A 238 -8.17 10.57 3.25
N ARG A 239 -8.18 11.50 4.20
CA ARG A 239 -6.98 12.09 4.76
C ARG A 239 -6.15 11.12 5.59
N THR A 240 -6.77 10.23 6.37
CA THR A 240 -6.07 9.36 7.33
C THR A 240 -5.78 7.96 6.80
N VAL A 241 -6.49 7.50 5.79
CA VAL A 241 -6.35 6.15 5.22
C VAL A 241 -5.80 6.20 3.80
N VAL A 242 -6.38 7.06 2.93
CA VAL A 242 -6.01 7.09 1.51
C VAL A 242 -4.73 7.92 1.29
N PHE A 243 -4.74 9.17 1.74
CA PHE A 243 -3.65 10.10 1.46
C PHE A 243 -2.30 9.74 2.09
N PRO A 244 -2.22 9.16 3.30
CA PRO A 244 -0.95 8.66 3.80
C PRO A 244 -0.35 7.54 2.94
N ALA A 245 -1.20 6.63 2.45
CA ALA A 245 -0.75 5.57 1.54
C ALA A 245 -0.17 6.10 0.23
N VAL A 246 -0.45 7.34 -0.12
CA VAL A 246 -0.03 8.01 -1.34
C VAL A 246 0.74 9.30 -1.06
N SER A 247 1.13 9.52 0.20
CA SER A 247 1.96 10.63 0.71
C SER A 247 1.48 12.03 0.32
N PHE A 248 0.16 12.20 0.22
CA PHE A 248 -0.46 13.48 -0.07
C PHE A 248 -0.92 14.15 1.23
N LEU A 249 -0.04 14.95 1.81
CA LEU A 249 -0.16 15.49 3.17
C LEU A 249 -0.03 17.02 3.19
N GLY A 250 -0.25 17.63 4.34
CA GLY A 250 -0.24 19.08 4.49
C GLY A 250 -1.63 19.72 4.41
N THR A 251 -1.66 21.04 4.32
CA THR A 251 -2.91 21.82 4.17
C THR A 251 -3.61 21.54 2.85
N GLU A 252 -2.84 21.33 1.79
CA GLU A 252 -3.35 20.97 0.47
C GLU A 252 -4.06 19.62 0.50
N GLY A 253 -3.49 18.61 1.19
CA GLY A 253 -4.14 17.32 1.41
C GLY A 253 -5.46 17.45 2.17
N LEU A 254 -5.57 18.39 3.12
CA LEU A 254 -6.83 18.64 3.81
C LEU A 254 -7.90 19.22 2.86
N VAL A 255 -7.54 20.20 2.07
CA VAL A 255 -8.45 20.84 1.09
C VAL A 255 -8.90 19.83 0.04
N MET A 256 -7.97 19.03 -0.49
CA MET A 256 -8.28 17.99 -1.47
C MET A 256 -9.16 16.89 -0.89
N ALA A 257 -8.89 16.43 0.34
CA ALA A 257 -9.74 15.43 1.01
C ALA A 257 -11.17 15.96 1.21
N ALA A 258 -11.32 17.21 1.65
CA ALA A 258 -12.63 17.83 1.82
C ALA A 258 -13.37 17.97 0.46
N PHE A 259 -12.66 18.37 -0.58
CA PHE A 259 -13.22 18.48 -1.93
C PHE A 259 -13.68 17.13 -2.49
N TYR A 260 -12.85 16.08 -2.41
CA TYR A 260 -13.22 14.74 -2.86
C TYR A 260 -14.35 14.14 -2.03
N ALA A 261 -14.33 14.33 -0.73
CA ALA A 261 -15.41 13.86 0.15
C ALA A 261 -16.73 14.52 -0.19
N ALA A 262 -16.75 15.84 -0.33
CA ALA A 262 -17.96 16.57 -0.72
C ALA A 262 -18.47 16.11 -2.09
N SER A 263 -17.55 15.95 -3.08
CA SER A 263 -17.88 15.51 -4.43
C SER A 263 -18.50 14.11 -4.42
N LEU A 264 -17.89 13.16 -3.71
CA LEU A 264 -18.37 11.79 -3.62
C LEU A 264 -19.69 11.69 -2.87
N THR A 265 -19.87 12.46 -1.79
CA THR A 265 -21.14 12.51 -1.04
C THR A 265 -22.28 13.02 -1.92
N VAL A 266 -22.09 14.14 -2.63
CA VAL A 266 -23.09 14.69 -3.55
C VAL A 266 -23.39 13.72 -4.69
N ALA A 267 -22.37 13.12 -5.28
CA ALA A 267 -22.53 12.14 -6.36
C ALA A 267 -23.28 10.88 -5.89
N ALA A 268 -22.90 10.32 -4.73
CA ALA A 268 -23.56 9.14 -4.16
C ALA A 268 -25.04 9.42 -3.80
N ALA A 269 -25.31 10.57 -3.19
CA ALA A 269 -26.66 10.97 -2.85
C ALA A 269 -27.53 11.20 -4.10
N GLY A 270 -27.01 11.88 -5.12
CA GLY A 270 -27.69 12.09 -6.41
C GLY A 270 -27.95 10.76 -7.14
N MET A 271 -26.97 9.84 -7.14
CA MET A 271 -27.13 8.52 -7.73
C MET A 271 -28.17 7.69 -6.99
N ALA A 272 -28.19 7.73 -5.66
CA ALA A 272 -29.20 7.04 -4.85
C ALA A 272 -30.64 7.51 -5.19
N VAL A 273 -30.85 8.82 -5.31
CA VAL A 273 -32.13 9.41 -5.71
C VAL A 273 -32.52 9.03 -7.14
N ARG A 274 -31.54 8.98 -8.04
CA ARG A 274 -31.74 8.64 -9.46
C ARG A 274 -32.12 7.18 -9.69
N ILE A 275 -31.45 6.25 -9.00
CA ILE A 275 -31.70 4.82 -9.14
C ILE A 275 -33.03 4.43 -8.45
N TRP A 276 -33.30 5.03 -7.30
CA TRP A 276 -34.51 4.81 -6.49
C TRP A 276 -35.29 6.13 -6.30
N PRO A 277 -35.96 6.66 -7.35
CA PRO A 277 -36.76 7.86 -7.21
C PRO A 277 -37.79 7.64 -6.17
N PRO A 278 -37.99 8.60 -5.27
CA PRO A 278 -39.05 8.51 -4.22
C PRO A 278 -40.40 8.45 -4.87
N SER A 279 -41.05 7.29 -4.86
CA SER A 279 -42.45 7.10 -5.26
C SER A 279 -43.42 7.53 -4.15
N GLU A 280 -42.92 7.57 -2.90
CA GLU A 280 -43.63 7.99 -1.71
C GLU A 280 -42.85 9.07 -0.97
N PRO A 281 -43.51 9.87 -0.10
CA PRO A 281 -42.82 10.87 0.70
C PRO A 281 -41.73 10.22 1.55
N VAL A 282 -40.50 10.67 1.38
CA VAL A 282 -39.33 10.23 2.17
C VAL A 282 -39.52 10.74 3.60
N ARG A 283 -39.54 9.83 4.56
CA ARG A 283 -39.87 10.14 5.96
C ARG A 283 -38.71 10.80 6.70
N SER A 284 -37.47 10.51 6.29
CA SER A 284 -36.28 11.12 6.89
C SER A 284 -35.08 11.14 5.92
N GLY A 285 -34.14 12.04 6.16
CA GLY A 285 -32.87 12.06 5.41
C GLY A 285 -32.08 10.74 5.51
N LEU A 286 -32.23 10.04 6.64
CA LEU A 286 -31.61 8.74 6.86
C LEU A 286 -32.23 7.62 6.00
N ASP A 287 -33.56 7.64 5.81
CA ASP A 287 -34.25 6.72 4.89
C ASP A 287 -33.79 6.93 3.45
N LEU A 288 -33.51 8.18 3.08
CA LEU A 288 -32.95 8.50 1.77
C LEU A 288 -31.53 7.94 1.64
N ALA A 289 -30.67 8.12 2.65
CA ALA A 289 -29.31 7.61 2.67
C ALA A 289 -29.25 6.07 2.72
N ALA A 290 -30.20 5.42 3.39
CA ALA A 290 -30.29 3.96 3.45
C ALA A 290 -30.90 3.32 2.19
N ARG A 291 -31.60 4.06 1.34
CA ARG A 291 -32.29 3.52 0.13
C ARG A 291 -31.41 2.72 -0.84
N PRO A 292 -30.15 3.08 -1.13
CA PRO A 292 -29.30 2.25 -1.97
C PRO A 292 -29.11 0.82 -1.45
N PHE A 293 -29.29 0.62 -0.14
CA PHE A 293 -29.08 -0.63 0.56
C PHE A 293 -30.38 -1.33 0.95
N THR A 294 -31.52 -0.67 0.77
CA THR A 294 -32.85 -1.23 1.04
C THR A 294 -33.52 -1.68 -0.25
N VAL A 295 -33.16 -2.87 -0.72
CA VAL A 295 -33.94 -3.52 -1.79
C VAL A 295 -35.28 -3.94 -1.19
N ALA A 296 -36.27 -3.07 -1.29
CA ALA A 296 -37.64 -3.22 -0.80
C ALA A 296 -37.75 -3.55 0.72
N PRO A 297 -37.95 -2.58 1.60
CA PRO A 297 -38.17 -2.81 3.04
C PRO A 297 -39.38 -3.72 3.32
N ASP A 298 -40.35 -3.78 2.40
CA ASP A 298 -41.56 -4.61 2.47
C ASP A 298 -41.46 -5.88 1.58
N GLY A 299 -40.30 -6.18 1.06
CA GLY A 299 -40.06 -7.34 0.21
C GLY A 299 -40.14 -8.70 0.96
N PRO A 300 -40.37 -9.81 0.25
CA PRO A 300 -40.41 -11.14 0.85
C PRO A 300 -39.15 -11.45 1.68
N VAL A 301 -39.30 -12.22 2.74
CA VAL A 301 -38.17 -12.66 3.62
C VAL A 301 -37.01 -13.23 2.81
N MET A 302 -37.31 -13.97 1.73
CA MET A 302 -36.28 -14.52 0.82
C MET A 302 -35.34 -13.44 0.23
N VAL A 303 -35.85 -12.25 -0.11
CA VAL A 303 -35.04 -11.16 -0.66
C VAL A 303 -34.08 -10.62 0.42
N ARG A 304 -34.55 -10.50 1.66
CA ARG A 304 -33.73 -10.05 2.79
C ARG A 304 -32.61 -11.05 3.11
N VAL A 305 -32.92 -12.35 3.07
CA VAL A 305 -31.92 -13.44 3.24
C VAL A 305 -30.92 -13.42 2.10
N PHE A 306 -31.39 -13.25 0.86
CA PHE A 306 -30.49 -13.13 -0.30
C PHE A 306 -29.50 -11.96 -0.17
N VAL A 307 -30.01 -10.76 0.20
CA VAL A 307 -29.15 -9.58 0.42
C VAL A 307 -28.15 -9.82 1.55
N LEU A 308 -28.56 -10.50 2.62
CA LEU A 308 -27.64 -10.90 3.69
C LEU A 308 -26.55 -11.84 3.18
N MET A 309 -26.91 -12.86 2.40
CA MET A 309 -25.92 -13.78 1.82
C MET A 309 -24.94 -13.06 0.89
N VAL A 310 -25.43 -12.14 0.07
CA VAL A 310 -24.59 -11.29 -0.79
C VAL A 310 -23.63 -10.44 0.03
N TRP A 311 -24.12 -9.82 1.11
CA TRP A 311 -23.27 -9.01 2.00
C TRP A 311 -22.19 -9.84 2.69
N VAL A 312 -22.55 -11.00 3.25
CA VAL A 312 -21.59 -11.91 3.90
C VAL A 312 -20.58 -12.45 2.88
N GLY A 313 -21.06 -12.85 1.68
CA GLY A 313 -20.19 -13.29 0.61
C GLY A 313 -19.24 -12.20 0.12
N LEU A 314 -19.74 -10.97 -0.04
CA LEU A 314 -18.93 -9.80 -0.42
C LEU A 314 -17.92 -9.46 0.69
N ALA A 315 -18.33 -9.46 1.94
CA ALA A 315 -17.46 -9.23 3.09
C ALA A 315 -16.33 -10.26 3.16
N TYR A 316 -16.66 -11.54 3.00
CA TYR A 316 -15.67 -12.62 2.91
C TYR A 316 -14.72 -12.44 1.73
N MET A 317 -15.26 -12.22 0.54
CA MET A 317 -14.47 -12.02 -0.67
C MET A 317 -13.53 -10.81 -0.56
N LEU A 318 -14.02 -9.67 -0.08
CA LEU A 318 -13.20 -8.48 0.14
C LEU A 318 -12.12 -8.72 1.18
N ALA A 319 -12.44 -9.36 2.30
CA ALA A 319 -11.49 -9.64 3.36
C ALA A 319 -10.41 -10.65 2.94
N VAL A 320 -10.75 -11.64 2.12
CA VAL A 320 -9.81 -12.66 1.64
C VAL A 320 -8.98 -12.15 0.46
N SER A 321 -9.60 -11.51 -0.53
CA SER A 321 -8.89 -11.05 -1.73
C SER A 321 -7.94 -9.89 -1.42
N THR A 322 -8.37 -8.92 -0.62
CA THR A 322 -7.52 -7.77 -0.27
C THR A 322 -6.38 -8.12 0.68
N ALA A 323 -6.48 -9.24 1.43
CA ALA A 323 -5.41 -9.70 2.31
C ALA A 323 -4.16 -10.17 1.57
N ARG A 324 -4.28 -10.52 0.28
CA ARG A 324 -3.20 -11.10 -0.54
C ARG A 324 -2.67 -10.16 -1.61
N MET A 325 -2.99 -8.87 -1.54
CA MET A 325 -2.53 -7.86 -2.51
C MET A 325 -1.39 -7.02 -1.93
N ASP A 326 -0.49 -6.55 -2.79
CA ASP A 326 0.64 -5.67 -2.40
C ASP A 326 0.20 -4.37 -1.72
N TRP A 327 -1.03 -3.93 -1.98
CA TRP A 327 -1.68 -2.74 -1.38
C TRP A 327 -2.51 -3.09 -0.16
N ASN A 328 -2.04 -4.01 0.59
CA ASN A 328 -2.73 -4.67 1.67
C ASN A 328 -3.45 -3.68 2.63
N TYR A 329 -2.72 -2.69 3.16
CA TYR A 329 -3.27 -1.78 4.18
C TYR A 329 -4.43 -0.92 3.66
N LEU A 330 -4.26 -0.24 2.53
CA LEU A 330 -5.27 0.64 1.96
C LEU A 330 -6.52 -0.13 1.54
N LEU A 331 -6.34 -1.20 0.77
CA LEU A 331 -7.45 -2.01 0.26
C LEU A 331 -8.20 -2.72 1.38
N GLN A 332 -7.49 -3.24 2.38
CA GLN A 332 -8.11 -3.84 3.57
C GLN A 332 -8.90 -2.82 4.38
N SER A 333 -8.39 -1.60 4.56
CA SER A 333 -9.08 -0.55 5.30
C SER A 333 -10.34 -0.09 4.56
N LEU A 334 -10.29 0.07 3.24
CA LEU A 334 -11.45 0.39 2.42
C LEU A 334 -12.50 -0.74 2.44
N ALA A 335 -12.05 -2.00 2.38
CA ALA A 335 -12.93 -3.16 2.49
C ALA A 335 -13.62 -3.22 3.86
N ALA A 336 -12.88 -2.95 4.95
CA ALA A 336 -13.46 -2.90 6.29
C ALA A 336 -14.52 -1.80 6.43
N LEU A 337 -14.25 -0.60 5.90
CA LEU A 337 -15.22 0.49 5.89
C LEU A 337 -16.46 0.16 5.05
N ALA A 338 -16.29 -0.51 3.90
CA ALA A 338 -17.39 -0.99 3.09
C ALA A 338 -18.25 -2.02 3.85
N ILE A 339 -17.63 -2.96 4.57
CA ILE A 339 -18.31 -3.93 5.42
C ILE A 339 -19.11 -3.24 6.53
N TRP A 340 -18.55 -2.22 7.17
CA TRP A 340 -19.24 -1.43 8.20
C TRP A 340 -20.50 -0.75 7.64
N LEU A 341 -20.34 -0.04 6.51
CA LEU A 341 -21.43 0.72 5.89
C LEU A 341 -22.55 -0.20 5.40
N LEU A 342 -22.20 -1.26 4.66
CA LEU A 342 -23.16 -2.22 4.14
C LEU A 342 -23.86 -2.99 5.27
N GLY A 343 -23.11 -3.40 6.29
CA GLY A 343 -23.66 -4.08 7.46
C GLY A 343 -24.63 -3.21 8.25
N LEU A 344 -24.25 -1.97 8.54
CA LEU A 344 -25.10 -1.01 9.23
C LEU A 344 -26.38 -0.72 8.42
N ALA A 345 -26.24 -0.48 7.12
CA ALA A 345 -27.36 -0.19 6.24
C ALA A 345 -28.34 -1.38 6.15
N TRP A 346 -27.82 -2.59 6.03
CA TRP A 346 -28.64 -3.81 6.02
C TRP A 346 -29.39 -4.02 7.34
N ILE A 347 -28.70 -3.88 8.49
CA ILE A 347 -29.32 -4.01 9.83
C ILE A 347 -30.42 -2.96 9.98
N TYR A 348 -30.14 -1.70 9.59
CA TYR A 348 -31.15 -0.64 9.62
C TYR A 348 -32.35 -0.97 8.76
N ALA A 349 -32.15 -1.55 7.58
CA ALA A 349 -33.23 -1.92 6.68
C ALA A 349 -34.12 -3.06 7.22
N VAL A 350 -33.54 -4.01 7.94
CA VAL A 350 -34.24 -5.19 8.47
C VAL A 350 -34.96 -4.93 9.75
N LEU A 351 -34.47 -4.00 10.59
CA LEU A 351 -35.12 -3.69 11.86
C LEU A 351 -36.48 -2.98 11.65
N PRO A 352 -37.51 -3.39 12.39
CA PRO A 352 -38.85 -2.77 12.28
C PRO A 352 -38.83 -1.30 12.71
N HIS A 353 -39.76 -0.53 12.16
CA HIS A 353 -40.01 0.83 12.61
C HIS A 353 -40.48 0.80 14.05
N THR A 354 -39.85 1.56 14.91
CA THR A 354 -40.23 1.69 16.32
C THR A 354 -41.22 2.85 16.50
N GLY A 355 -42.21 2.66 17.35
CA GLY A 355 -43.14 3.72 17.69
C GLY A 355 -42.49 4.92 18.43
N PRO A 356 -43.26 5.97 18.76
CA PRO A 356 -42.74 7.15 19.45
C PRO A 356 -42.12 6.77 20.79
N GLN A 357 -40.88 7.26 21.02
CA GLN A 357 -40.15 6.97 22.24
C GLN A 357 -40.52 7.95 23.36
N ARG A 358 -40.51 7.44 24.58
CA ARG A 358 -40.59 8.29 25.77
C ARG A 358 -39.31 9.14 25.88
N PRO A 359 -39.40 10.43 26.26
CA PRO A 359 -38.18 11.28 26.39
C PRO A 359 -37.10 10.67 27.30
N ALA A 360 -37.53 10.00 28.38
CA ALA A 360 -36.61 9.30 29.27
C ALA A 360 -35.82 8.21 28.56
N THR A 361 -36.44 7.42 27.68
CA THR A 361 -35.76 6.37 26.91
C THR A 361 -34.76 6.98 25.93
N ALA A 362 -35.08 8.10 25.28
CA ALA A 362 -34.15 8.80 24.39
C ALA A 362 -32.91 9.33 25.15
N LEU A 363 -33.15 9.88 26.38
CA LEU A 363 -32.05 10.35 27.22
C LEU A 363 -31.12 9.21 27.65
N VAL A 364 -31.68 8.06 28.04
CA VAL A 364 -30.88 6.85 28.39
C VAL A 364 -30.04 6.39 27.18
N MET A 365 -30.65 6.33 26.00
CA MET A 365 -29.92 5.93 24.78
C MET A 365 -28.75 6.88 24.44
N LEU A 366 -28.89 8.18 24.68
CA LEU A 366 -27.82 9.18 24.52
C LEU A 366 -26.77 9.10 25.62
N ALA A 367 -27.13 8.67 26.82
CA ALA A 367 -26.19 8.51 27.93
C ALA A 367 -25.27 7.30 27.75
N ILE A 368 -25.75 6.23 27.11
CA ILE A 368 -24.96 4.97 26.92
C ILE A 368 -23.62 5.21 26.24
N PRO A 369 -23.50 5.88 25.08
CA PRO A 369 -22.18 6.12 24.46
C PRO A 369 -21.25 6.95 25.35
N VAL A 370 -21.78 7.88 26.15
CA VAL A 370 -20.99 8.70 27.08
C VAL A 370 -20.45 7.82 28.22
N VAL A 371 -21.30 6.97 28.80
CA VAL A 371 -20.89 6.05 29.88
C VAL A 371 -19.84 5.05 29.36
N LEU A 372 -20.03 4.51 28.16
CA LEU A 372 -19.05 3.61 27.54
C LEU A 372 -17.71 4.31 27.25
N LEU A 373 -17.73 5.57 26.82
CA LEU A 373 -16.51 6.36 26.61
C LEU A 373 -15.76 6.64 27.91
N LEU A 374 -16.48 7.00 28.97
CA LEU A 374 -15.91 7.20 30.31
C LEU A 374 -15.36 5.89 30.86
N GLY A 375 -16.09 4.79 30.70
CA GLY A 375 -15.64 3.44 31.07
C GLY A 375 -14.38 3.04 30.32
N TYR A 376 -14.32 3.28 29.00
CA TYR A 376 -13.11 3.02 28.20
C TYR A 376 -11.91 3.82 28.71
N ARG A 377 -12.09 5.13 28.97
CA ARG A 377 -11.03 5.97 29.55
C ARG A 377 -10.54 5.44 30.90
N GLY A 378 -11.47 5.02 31.76
CA GLY A 378 -11.13 4.38 33.05
C GLY A 378 -10.34 3.09 32.86
N LEU A 379 -10.75 2.22 31.92
CA LEU A 379 -10.06 0.96 31.60
C LEU A 379 -8.67 1.17 30.99
N VAL A 380 -8.46 2.24 30.23
CA VAL A 380 -7.15 2.60 29.68
C VAL A 380 -6.24 3.14 30.78
N ALA A 381 -6.75 4.01 31.67
CA ALA A 381 -5.98 4.62 32.75
C ALA A 381 -5.63 3.63 33.87
N HIS A 382 -6.56 2.72 34.21
CA HIS A 382 -6.42 1.74 35.29
C HIS A 382 -6.82 0.36 34.75
N PRO A 383 -5.94 -0.27 33.96
CA PRO A 383 -6.28 -1.50 33.29
C PRO A 383 -6.36 -2.68 34.29
N PRO A 384 -7.54 -3.28 34.44
CA PRO A 384 -7.67 -4.49 35.25
C PRO A 384 -6.94 -5.66 34.58
N ALA A 385 -6.54 -6.66 35.37
CA ALA A 385 -6.07 -7.94 34.87
C ALA A 385 -7.24 -8.67 34.18
N TRP A 386 -7.21 -8.73 32.85
CA TRP A 386 -8.23 -9.45 32.08
C TRP A 386 -7.70 -10.78 31.59
N PRO A 387 -8.43 -11.89 31.82
CA PRO A 387 -8.05 -13.18 31.27
C PRO A 387 -7.84 -13.11 29.75
N GLY A 388 -6.67 -13.53 29.31
CA GLY A 388 -6.35 -13.55 27.87
C GLY A 388 -5.87 -12.25 27.24
N LEU A 389 -5.75 -11.13 28.00
CA LEU A 389 -5.18 -9.86 27.49
C LEU A 389 -3.73 -9.59 27.96
N GLY A 390 -3.26 -10.35 28.95
CA GLY A 390 -1.94 -10.15 29.58
C GLY A 390 -2.05 -9.51 30.96
N THR A 391 -1.00 -9.71 31.76
CA THR A 391 -0.96 -9.28 33.17
C THR A 391 -0.53 -7.84 33.36
N ASP A 392 0.17 -7.26 32.38
CA ASP A 392 0.65 -5.88 32.42
C ASP A 392 0.25 -5.08 31.14
N ALA A 393 0.49 -3.77 31.17
CA ALA A 393 0.14 -2.86 30.09
C ALA A 393 0.91 -3.16 28.79
N ALA A 394 2.17 -3.59 28.89
CA ALA A 394 3.03 -3.87 27.74
C ALA A 394 2.60 -5.14 27.02
N GLN A 395 2.35 -6.21 27.76
CA GLN A 395 1.84 -7.48 27.21
C GLN A 395 0.48 -7.30 26.54
N ARG A 396 -0.41 -6.54 27.17
CA ARG A 396 -1.71 -6.21 26.60
C ARG A 396 -1.57 -5.43 25.30
N SER A 397 -0.77 -4.37 25.30
CA SER A 397 -0.51 -3.56 24.09
C SER A 397 0.04 -4.44 22.97
N ALA A 398 1.06 -5.24 23.25
CA ALA A 398 1.67 -6.14 22.28
C ALA A 398 0.66 -7.16 21.70
N ARG A 399 -0.24 -7.69 22.53
CA ARG A 399 -1.26 -8.65 22.09
C ARG A 399 -2.33 -7.99 21.24
N LEU A 400 -2.82 -6.80 21.62
CA LEU A 400 -3.79 -6.03 20.85
C LEU A 400 -3.18 -5.56 19.53
N GLU A 401 -1.91 -5.15 19.50
CA GLU A 401 -1.21 -4.80 18.28
C GLU A 401 -1.07 -6.00 17.33
N ARG A 402 -0.71 -7.16 17.86
CA ARG A 402 -0.66 -8.40 17.07
C ARG A 402 -2.04 -8.75 16.50
N TYR A 403 -3.11 -8.67 17.30
CA TYR A 403 -4.47 -8.90 16.82
C TYR A 403 -4.89 -7.90 15.75
N ALA A 404 -4.50 -6.64 15.87
CA ALA A 404 -4.74 -5.60 14.86
C ALA A 404 -4.07 -5.90 13.51
N GLY A 405 -3.01 -6.72 13.48
CA GLY A 405 -2.42 -7.26 12.25
C GLY A 405 -3.37 -8.19 11.50
N TYR A 406 -4.10 -9.03 12.22
CA TYR A 406 -5.06 -9.99 11.65
C TYR A 406 -6.44 -9.37 11.36
N ASP A 407 -6.89 -8.46 12.21
CA ASP A 407 -8.22 -7.84 12.15
C ASP A 407 -8.10 -6.35 11.80
N VAL A 408 -8.27 -6.05 10.51
CA VAL A 408 -8.20 -4.67 10.00
C VAL A 408 -9.32 -3.79 10.55
N SER A 409 -10.50 -4.35 10.78
CA SER A 409 -11.62 -3.64 11.40
C SER A 409 -11.26 -3.19 12.82
N PHE A 410 -10.67 -4.10 13.60
CA PHE A 410 -10.15 -3.77 14.93
C PHE A 410 -9.03 -2.71 14.86
N ARG A 411 -8.11 -2.83 13.92
CA ARG A 411 -7.04 -1.84 13.69
C ARG A 411 -7.59 -0.44 13.45
N LEU A 412 -8.65 -0.30 12.64
CA LEU A 412 -9.30 0.98 12.37
C LEU A 412 -9.93 1.58 13.63
N VAL A 413 -10.75 0.80 14.37
CA VAL A 413 -11.36 1.32 15.60
C VAL A 413 -10.32 1.65 16.67
N GLN A 414 -9.28 0.83 16.82
CA GLN A 414 -8.16 1.11 17.72
C GLN A 414 -7.48 2.45 17.34
N GLY A 415 -7.29 2.71 16.04
CA GLY A 415 -6.72 3.96 15.54
C GLY A 415 -7.56 5.20 15.88
N ILE A 416 -8.89 5.10 15.86
CA ILE A 416 -9.80 6.19 16.23
C ILE A 416 -9.60 6.62 17.70
N PHE A 417 -9.39 5.66 18.62
CA PHE A 417 -9.28 5.94 20.05
C PHE A 417 -7.86 6.14 20.56
N ARG A 418 -6.83 5.89 19.76
CA ARG A 418 -5.42 5.98 20.12
C ARG A 418 -4.94 7.40 20.50
N PRO A 419 -5.31 8.49 19.80
CA PRO A 419 -4.91 9.85 20.18
C PRO A 419 -5.34 10.26 21.59
N MET A 420 -6.41 9.64 22.10
CA MET A 420 -6.90 9.87 23.46
C MET A 420 -6.05 9.20 24.53
N ALA A 421 -5.25 8.18 24.17
CA ALA A 421 -4.36 7.46 25.08
C ALA A 421 -2.92 8.00 25.07
N ALA A 422 -2.50 8.65 23.98
CA ALA A 422 -1.11 9.08 23.75
C ALA A 422 -0.78 10.49 24.26
N ALA A 423 -1.72 11.23 24.86
CA ALA A 423 -1.58 12.64 25.19
C ALA A 423 -0.70 12.95 26.42
N ALA A 424 0.07 12.00 26.98
CA ALA A 424 0.86 12.26 28.17
C ALA A 424 2.12 11.39 28.29
N VAL A 425 3.16 11.71 27.52
CA VAL A 425 4.53 11.39 27.95
C VAL A 425 5.31 12.70 28.02
N PRO A 426 5.55 13.27 29.22
CA PRO A 426 6.38 14.45 29.36
C PRO A 426 7.86 14.14 29.04
N GLY A 427 8.48 14.91 28.17
CA GLY A 427 9.94 14.95 27.98
C GLY A 427 10.51 14.02 26.91
N GLY A 428 9.76 13.64 25.89
CA GLY A 428 10.24 12.81 24.78
C GLY A 428 10.28 13.54 23.42
N VAL A 429 10.76 12.85 22.38
CA VAL A 429 10.70 13.29 20.97
C VAL A 429 9.25 13.68 20.64
N ASP A 430 9.06 14.87 20.06
CA ASP A 430 7.77 15.24 19.48
C ASP A 430 7.50 14.31 18.26
N MET A 431 6.77 13.24 18.54
CA MET A 431 6.42 12.24 17.53
C MET A 431 5.52 12.81 16.43
N GLY A 432 4.74 13.85 16.73
CA GLY A 432 3.92 14.52 15.71
C GLY A 432 4.80 15.23 14.69
N ALA A 433 5.78 16.01 15.15
CA ALA A 433 6.75 16.65 14.28
C ALA A 433 7.65 15.63 13.56
N PHE A 434 7.99 14.53 14.22
CA PHE A 434 8.79 13.47 13.59
C PHE A 434 8.02 12.76 12.46
N TYR A 435 6.78 12.36 12.69
CA TYR A 435 5.97 11.78 11.63
C TYR A 435 5.71 12.75 10.47
N ALA A 436 5.50 14.04 10.76
CA ALA A 436 5.37 15.07 9.72
C ALA A 436 6.63 15.16 8.85
N LEU A 437 7.83 15.09 9.46
CA LEU A 437 9.10 15.03 8.72
C LEU A 437 9.17 13.82 7.80
N LEU A 438 8.83 12.61 8.30
CA LEU A 438 8.85 11.40 7.48
C LEU A 438 7.91 11.53 6.28
N GLN A 439 6.71 12.05 6.51
CA GLN A 439 5.71 12.27 5.47
C GLN A 439 6.18 13.29 4.42
N GLN A 440 6.82 14.36 4.85
CA GLN A 440 7.33 15.43 3.98
C GLN A 440 8.42 14.95 3.02
N HIS A 441 9.26 14.03 3.47
CA HIS A 441 10.38 13.51 2.68
C HIS A 441 10.08 12.19 1.95
N THR A 442 8.83 11.74 1.97
CA THR A 442 8.39 10.54 1.26
C THR A 442 7.56 10.92 0.04
N ASN A 443 7.70 10.14 -1.05
CA ASN A 443 6.96 10.34 -2.30
C ASN A 443 7.05 11.78 -2.84
N ILE A 444 8.26 12.27 -2.95
CA ILE A 444 8.55 13.59 -3.54
C ILE A 444 7.92 13.68 -4.94
N PRO A 445 7.04 14.65 -5.22
CA PRO A 445 6.34 14.76 -6.49
C PRO A 445 7.31 14.87 -7.68
N ARG A 446 6.97 14.26 -8.81
CA ARG A 446 7.77 14.36 -10.06
C ARG A 446 7.96 15.78 -10.56
N THR A 447 7.07 16.68 -10.16
CA THR A 447 7.13 18.11 -10.48
C THR A 447 8.23 18.85 -9.72
N VAL A 448 8.71 18.27 -8.61
CA VAL A 448 9.87 18.78 -7.89
C VAL A 448 11.11 18.38 -8.68
N LYS A 449 11.75 19.34 -9.32
CA LYS A 449 13.04 19.11 -9.97
C LYS A 449 14.09 18.85 -8.90
N ILE A 450 14.60 17.63 -8.88
CA ILE A 450 15.80 17.26 -8.14
C ILE A 450 16.97 17.45 -9.09
N ASP A 451 17.86 18.35 -8.75
CA ASP A 451 19.11 18.53 -9.49
C ASP A 451 20.15 17.55 -8.92
N VAL A 452 20.16 16.35 -9.46
CA VAL A 452 21.11 15.31 -9.03
C VAL A 452 22.49 15.66 -9.58
N PRO A 453 23.46 15.99 -8.71
CA PRO A 453 24.84 16.18 -9.16
C PRO A 453 25.40 14.84 -9.66
N ASP A 454 26.54 14.87 -10.31
CA ASP A 454 27.26 13.61 -10.63
C ASP A 454 27.73 12.96 -9.32
N LEU A 455 27.04 11.89 -8.95
CA LEU A 455 27.30 11.12 -7.74
C LEU A 455 28.15 9.88 -8.03
N GLY A 456 29.08 9.94 -8.94
CA GLY A 456 30.00 8.83 -9.22
C GLY A 456 30.68 8.31 -7.94
N LEU A 457 30.87 6.98 -7.85
CA LEU A 457 31.64 6.38 -6.74
C LEU A 457 33.13 6.63 -6.88
N VAL A 458 33.62 6.87 -8.09
CA VAL A 458 34.96 7.35 -8.40
C VAL A 458 34.88 8.57 -9.33
N PRO A 459 35.88 9.44 -9.36
CA PRO A 459 35.88 10.57 -10.29
C PRO A 459 35.79 10.13 -11.76
N GLN A 460 36.52 9.07 -12.12
CA GLN A 460 36.49 8.49 -13.45
C GLN A 460 36.81 7.01 -13.36
N VAL A 461 36.07 6.18 -14.14
CA VAL A 461 36.40 4.76 -14.30
C VAL A 461 37.62 4.64 -15.20
N THR A 462 38.66 4.01 -14.69
CA THR A 462 39.92 3.83 -15.41
C THR A 462 40.09 2.36 -15.82
N PRO A 463 40.37 2.06 -17.09
CA PRO A 463 40.82 0.73 -17.50
C PRO A 463 42.09 0.39 -16.75
N GLY A 464 42.12 -0.59 -15.87
CA GLY A 464 43.27 -0.82 -15.02
C GLY A 464 43.62 -2.28 -14.73
N ALA A 465 42.69 -3.19 -14.89
CA ALA A 465 42.95 -4.61 -14.63
C ALA A 465 43.39 -5.33 -15.89
N ALA A 466 44.50 -6.05 -15.79
CA ALA A 466 45.00 -6.92 -16.89
C ALA A 466 43.98 -8.04 -17.23
N ARG A 467 43.07 -8.37 -16.31
CA ARG A 467 42.05 -9.40 -16.47
C ARG A 467 40.75 -8.92 -15.76
N LEU A 468 39.65 -8.82 -16.51
CA LEU A 468 38.32 -8.51 -15.98
C LEU A 468 37.50 -9.80 -15.83
N PRO A 469 36.88 -10.06 -14.69
CA PRO A 469 35.97 -11.20 -14.52
C PRO A 469 34.65 -10.95 -15.29
N HIS A 470 33.93 -12.01 -15.65
CA HIS A 470 32.53 -11.91 -15.97
C HIS A 470 31.72 -11.60 -14.68
N ILE A 471 30.60 -10.95 -14.80
CA ILE A 471 29.75 -10.54 -13.66
C ILE A 471 28.31 -10.99 -13.92
N PHE A 472 27.80 -11.87 -13.07
CA PHE A 472 26.42 -12.33 -13.10
C PHE A 472 25.73 -11.96 -11.79
N ILE A 473 24.82 -11.01 -11.81
CA ILE A 473 24.00 -10.61 -10.66
C ILE A 473 22.61 -11.20 -10.87
N ILE A 474 22.34 -12.29 -10.17
CA ILE A 474 21.06 -12.99 -10.21
C ILE A 474 20.23 -12.48 -9.06
N VAL A 475 19.39 -11.48 -9.35
CA VAL A 475 18.42 -10.93 -8.40
C VAL A 475 17.11 -11.66 -8.61
N ILE A 476 16.48 -12.11 -7.54
CA ILE A 476 15.14 -12.70 -7.52
C ILE A 476 14.24 -11.79 -6.71
N ASP A 477 13.23 -11.21 -7.34
CA ASP A 477 12.27 -10.34 -6.68
C ASP A 477 11.58 -11.04 -5.51
N SER A 478 11.54 -10.38 -4.36
CA SER A 478 10.88 -10.86 -3.13
C SER A 478 11.47 -12.13 -2.50
N LEU A 479 12.73 -12.52 -2.79
CA LEU A 479 13.32 -13.74 -2.25
C LEU A 479 13.79 -13.57 -0.80
N ARG A 480 13.15 -14.31 0.10
CA ARG A 480 13.49 -14.38 1.53
C ARG A 480 14.68 -15.31 1.77
N GLN A 481 15.61 -14.86 2.63
CA GLN A 481 16.76 -15.68 3.00
C GLN A 481 16.40 -16.95 3.79
N ASP A 482 15.32 -16.92 4.60
CA ASP A 482 14.90 -18.05 5.44
C ASP A 482 14.25 -19.22 4.66
N TYR A 483 14.02 -19.03 3.37
CA TYR A 483 13.60 -20.10 2.44
C TYR A 483 14.78 -20.71 1.68
N LEU A 484 16.01 -20.44 2.10
CA LEU A 484 17.24 -20.96 1.50
C LEU A 484 18.08 -21.75 2.52
N SER A 485 18.53 -22.94 2.12
CA SER A 485 19.35 -23.84 2.96
C SER A 485 20.56 -23.20 3.64
N PRO A 486 21.34 -22.30 2.98
CA PRO A 486 22.50 -21.66 3.62
C PRO A 486 22.16 -20.80 4.84
N TYR A 487 20.91 -20.32 4.94
CA TYR A 487 20.44 -19.46 6.03
C TYR A 487 19.55 -20.18 7.03
N ASN A 488 18.83 -21.20 6.58
CA ASN A 488 17.88 -21.95 7.42
C ASN A 488 18.08 -23.46 7.20
N PRO A 489 18.61 -24.19 8.19
CA PRO A 489 18.88 -25.62 8.07
C PRO A 489 17.61 -26.50 7.94
N ALA A 490 16.42 -25.95 8.26
CA ALA A 490 15.17 -26.65 8.03
C ALA A 490 14.75 -26.69 6.54
N VAL A 491 15.37 -25.86 5.69
CA VAL A 491 15.10 -25.84 4.24
C VAL A 491 15.87 -26.95 3.56
N THR A 492 15.15 -27.91 2.99
CA THR A 492 15.72 -29.05 2.24
C THR A 492 15.51 -28.95 0.73
N PHE A 493 14.69 -28.00 0.30
CA PHE A 493 14.24 -27.88 -1.10
C PHE A 493 15.08 -26.91 -1.96
N THR A 494 16.25 -26.46 -1.47
CA THR A 494 17.19 -25.59 -2.23
C THR A 494 18.61 -26.18 -2.30
N PRO A 495 18.78 -27.43 -2.85
CA PRO A 495 20.07 -28.11 -2.88
C PRO A 495 21.10 -27.44 -3.79
N SER A 496 20.66 -26.77 -4.89
CA SER A 496 21.59 -26.11 -5.81
C SER A 496 22.21 -24.86 -5.19
N VAL A 497 21.41 -24.05 -4.51
CA VAL A 497 21.90 -22.89 -3.75
C VAL A 497 22.79 -23.34 -2.59
N ALA A 498 22.47 -24.45 -1.91
CA ALA A 498 23.34 -25.03 -0.89
C ALA A 498 24.70 -25.45 -1.45
N ALA A 499 24.71 -26.15 -2.59
CA ALA A 499 25.94 -26.55 -3.27
C ALA A 499 26.78 -25.36 -3.76
N PHE A 500 26.10 -24.31 -4.28
CA PHE A 500 26.74 -23.06 -4.67
C PHE A 500 27.39 -22.36 -3.48
N ALA A 501 26.67 -22.25 -2.34
CA ALA A 501 27.15 -21.62 -1.12
C ALA A 501 28.36 -22.34 -0.49
N GLN A 502 28.47 -23.65 -0.68
CA GLN A 502 29.59 -24.48 -0.22
C GLN A 502 30.73 -24.53 -1.21
N GLY A 503 30.56 -23.99 -2.42
CA GLY A 503 31.59 -24.02 -3.47
C GLY A 503 32.82 -23.20 -3.12
N PRO A 504 34.01 -23.59 -3.68
CA PRO A 504 35.24 -22.85 -3.43
C PRO A 504 35.13 -21.41 -3.95
N GLY A 505 35.55 -20.44 -3.14
CA GLY A 505 35.49 -19.02 -3.47
C GLY A 505 34.12 -18.39 -3.25
N THR A 506 33.13 -19.12 -2.73
CA THR A 506 31.81 -18.58 -2.43
C THR A 506 31.72 -18.13 -0.97
N VAL A 507 31.06 -17.00 -0.75
CA VAL A 507 30.87 -16.35 0.56
C VAL A 507 29.41 -16.10 0.80
N VAL A 508 28.91 -16.49 1.98
CA VAL A 508 27.53 -16.25 2.42
C VAL A 508 27.54 -15.15 3.48
N PHE A 509 26.85 -14.04 3.20
CA PHE A 509 26.67 -12.95 4.16
C PHE A 509 25.37 -13.17 4.94
N ARG A 510 25.50 -13.53 6.23
CA ARG A 510 24.36 -14.00 7.04
C ARG A 510 23.48 -12.88 7.56
N GLN A 511 24.04 -11.69 7.81
CA GLN A 511 23.31 -10.50 8.27
C GLN A 511 23.12 -9.52 7.11
N ALA A 512 22.42 -9.97 6.07
CA ALA A 512 22.22 -9.19 4.85
C ALA A 512 20.81 -8.60 4.81
N PHE A 513 20.73 -7.29 4.49
CA PHE A 513 19.50 -6.51 4.48
C PHE A 513 19.40 -5.67 3.21
N THR A 514 18.17 -5.43 2.76
CA THR A 514 17.90 -4.38 1.78
C THR A 514 17.76 -3.01 2.42
N ARG A 515 18.04 -1.95 1.65
CA ARG A 515 17.77 -0.57 2.09
C ARG A 515 16.29 -0.18 1.97
N TYR A 516 15.57 -0.80 1.05
CA TYR A 516 14.19 -0.46 0.74
C TYR A 516 13.31 -1.71 0.66
N GLY A 517 12.10 -1.60 1.19
CA GLY A 517 11.17 -2.73 1.30
C GLY A 517 10.37 -3.03 0.03
N ALA A 518 10.77 -2.54 -1.15
CA ALA A 518 10.18 -2.90 -2.43
C ALA A 518 11.05 -2.46 -3.62
N THR A 519 10.86 -3.09 -4.77
CA THR A 519 11.66 -2.98 -6.01
C THR A 519 11.85 -1.53 -6.47
N GLY A 520 10.80 -0.69 -6.34
CA GLY A 520 10.81 0.68 -6.86
C GLY A 520 11.97 1.57 -6.41
N LEU A 521 12.53 1.34 -5.21
CA LEU A 521 13.72 2.05 -4.71
C LEU A 521 14.87 1.11 -4.37
N SER A 522 14.64 -0.19 -4.14
CA SER A 522 15.72 -1.14 -3.84
C SER A 522 16.63 -1.36 -5.04
N GLU A 523 16.08 -1.54 -6.24
CA GLU A 523 16.90 -1.65 -7.46
C GLU A 523 17.69 -0.38 -7.75
N PRO A 524 17.09 0.83 -7.80
CA PRO A 524 17.86 2.07 -7.91
C PRO A 524 18.97 2.19 -6.88
N ALA A 525 18.74 1.77 -5.64
CA ALA A 525 19.73 1.81 -4.58
C ALA A 525 20.89 0.83 -4.82
N ILE A 526 20.62 -0.37 -5.34
CA ILE A 526 21.68 -1.33 -5.77
C ILE A 526 22.53 -0.71 -6.89
N TRP A 527 21.90 -0.18 -7.95
CA TRP A 527 22.61 0.34 -9.11
C TRP A 527 23.37 1.64 -8.84
N THR A 528 22.89 2.48 -7.94
CA THR A 528 23.62 3.69 -7.51
C THR A 528 24.69 3.39 -6.45
N GLY A 529 24.57 2.28 -5.73
CA GLY A 529 25.44 1.94 -4.60
C GLY A 529 25.21 2.84 -3.39
N ARG A 530 24.02 3.43 -3.23
CA ARG A 530 23.72 4.36 -2.14
C ARG A 530 22.22 4.48 -1.86
N MET A 531 21.88 5.10 -0.73
CA MET A 531 20.51 5.47 -0.43
C MET A 531 20.04 6.57 -1.39
N VAL A 532 18.82 6.45 -1.92
CA VAL A 532 18.22 7.35 -2.90
C VAL A 532 17.02 8.10 -2.31
N PRO A 533 16.63 9.28 -2.85
CA PRO A 533 15.47 9.99 -2.36
C PRO A 533 14.17 9.24 -2.70
N HIS A 534 13.15 9.46 -1.90
CA HIS A 534 11.82 8.91 -2.10
C HIS A 534 11.07 9.57 -3.27
N GLN A 535 11.72 9.62 -4.41
CA GLN A 535 11.13 10.04 -5.65
C GLN A 535 11.21 8.86 -6.62
N GLN A 536 10.08 8.23 -6.87
CA GLN A 536 10.04 7.15 -7.84
C GLN A 536 10.23 7.69 -9.25
N TYR A 537 11.15 7.03 -9.98
CA TYR A 537 11.40 7.32 -11.39
C TYR A 537 11.75 8.77 -11.73
N PRO A 538 12.61 9.47 -10.98
CA PRO A 538 13.12 10.74 -11.44
C PRO A 538 14.04 10.51 -12.63
N SER A 539 13.87 11.30 -13.68
CA SER A 539 14.73 11.27 -14.87
C SER A 539 16.25 11.39 -14.58
N PRO A 540 16.70 11.95 -13.44
CA PRO A 540 18.13 12.13 -13.17
C PRO A 540 18.84 10.93 -12.55
N PHE A 541 18.19 9.83 -12.22
CA PHE A 541 18.91 8.66 -11.65
C PHE A 541 19.97 8.08 -12.60
N GLY A 542 19.82 8.24 -13.90
CA GLY A 542 20.86 7.86 -14.83
C GLY A 542 22.23 8.54 -14.58
N GLN A 543 22.24 9.77 -14.03
CA GLN A 543 23.48 10.45 -13.63
C GLN A 543 24.09 9.87 -12.35
N ALA A 544 23.28 9.33 -11.45
CA ALA A 544 23.73 8.69 -10.23
C ALA A 544 24.05 7.19 -10.42
N ASN A 545 23.72 6.60 -11.57
CA ASN A 545 23.88 5.17 -11.82
C ASN A 545 25.35 4.76 -11.94
N SER A 546 25.94 4.42 -10.80
CA SER A 546 27.34 4.05 -10.69
C SER A 546 27.63 2.69 -11.34
N LEU A 547 26.71 1.71 -11.24
CA LEU A 547 26.91 0.39 -11.83
C LEU A 547 26.97 0.45 -13.36
N GLN A 548 26.07 1.18 -14.01
CA GLN A 548 26.12 1.39 -15.46
C GLN A 548 27.43 2.09 -15.88
N LYS A 549 27.87 3.12 -15.11
CA LYS A 549 29.13 3.80 -15.39
C LYS A 549 30.32 2.85 -15.34
N LEU A 550 30.39 1.97 -14.32
CA LEU A 550 31.44 0.97 -14.17
C LEU A 550 31.48 0.01 -15.34
N VAL A 551 30.35 -0.62 -15.61
CA VAL A 551 30.22 -1.69 -16.63
C VAL A 551 30.52 -1.15 -18.03
N ARG A 552 29.99 0.02 -18.38
CA ARG A 552 30.29 0.68 -19.66
C ARG A 552 31.72 1.17 -19.76
N GLY A 553 32.25 1.77 -18.69
CA GLY A 553 33.57 2.32 -18.66
C GLY A 553 34.67 1.24 -18.82
N LEU A 554 34.37 0.01 -18.42
CA LEU A 554 35.27 -1.15 -18.56
C LEU A 554 34.96 -2.01 -19.81
N GLY A 555 34.00 -1.63 -20.65
CA GLY A 555 33.76 -2.30 -21.94
C GLY A 555 33.04 -3.66 -21.84
N TYR A 556 32.21 -3.88 -20.81
CA TYR A 556 31.43 -5.11 -20.67
C TYR A 556 30.34 -5.21 -21.75
N GLU A 557 30.13 -6.42 -22.25
CA GLU A 557 28.90 -6.77 -22.96
C GLU A 557 27.81 -7.04 -21.93
N ALA A 558 26.65 -6.35 -22.06
CA ALA A 558 25.62 -6.34 -21.03
C ALA A 558 24.33 -7.03 -21.46
N PHE A 559 23.82 -7.89 -20.59
CA PHE A 559 22.54 -8.59 -20.69
C PHE A 559 21.69 -8.25 -19.45
N VAL A 560 20.59 -7.53 -19.59
CA VAL A 560 19.81 -7.00 -18.45
C VAL A 560 18.33 -7.23 -18.63
N SER A 561 17.66 -7.76 -17.61
CA SER A 561 16.21 -7.70 -17.50
C SER A 561 15.80 -6.26 -17.19
N VAL A 562 14.97 -5.63 -18.04
CA VAL A 562 14.62 -4.21 -17.93
C VAL A 562 13.16 -4.09 -17.54
N ASP A 563 12.92 -4.01 -16.26
CA ASP A 563 11.59 -3.72 -15.69
C ASP A 563 11.32 -2.19 -15.59
N VAL A 564 10.18 -1.80 -14.99
CA VAL A 564 9.80 -0.39 -14.88
C VAL A 564 10.79 0.44 -14.02
N PRO A 565 11.27 -0.02 -12.85
CA PRO A 565 12.33 0.66 -12.11
C PRO A 565 13.62 0.82 -12.93
N MET A 566 14.03 -0.21 -13.65
CA MET A 566 15.24 -0.18 -14.48
C MET A 566 15.14 0.81 -15.62
N GLN A 567 13.98 0.96 -16.27
CA GLN A 567 13.77 2.00 -17.29
C GLN A 567 14.04 3.41 -16.78
N ALA A 568 13.80 3.66 -15.49
CA ALA A 568 14.06 4.95 -14.87
C ALA A 568 15.52 5.15 -14.44
N VAL A 569 16.23 4.07 -14.14
CA VAL A 569 17.63 4.08 -13.67
C VAL A 569 18.61 4.08 -14.82
N LEU A 570 18.32 3.34 -15.90
CA LEU A 570 19.19 3.23 -17.04
C LEU A 570 19.23 4.50 -17.89
N SER A 571 20.42 5.00 -18.12
CA SER A 571 20.68 5.95 -19.21
C SER A 571 20.72 5.23 -20.55
N ARG A 572 20.66 5.98 -21.66
CA ARG A 572 20.82 5.42 -23.02
C ARG A 572 22.05 4.53 -23.11
N TRP A 573 21.84 3.26 -23.43
CA TRP A 573 22.87 2.22 -23.50
C TRP A 573 22.68 1.36 -24.76
N PRO A 574 23.21 1.79 -25.93
CA PRO A 574 23.00 1.07 -27.19
C PRO A 574 23.54 -0.35 -27.22
N GLU A 575 24.59 -0.63 -26.44
CA GLU A 575 25.26 -1.94 -26.38
C GLU A 575 24.55 -2.93 -25.43
N LEU A 576 23.49 -2.49 -24.73
CA LEU A 576 22.69 -3.34 -23.86
C LEU A 576 21.83 -4.31 -24.69
N THR A 577 21.92 -5.57 -24.38
CA THR A 577 20.96 -6.58 -24.81
C THR A 577 19.92 -6.80 -23.72
N GLU A 578 18.67 -6.44 -24.01
CA GLU A 578 17.55 -6.63 -23.09
C GLU A 578 17.16 -8.10 -23.04
N LEU A 579 17.11 -8.67 -21.84
CA LEU A 579 16.51 -9.97 -21.53
C LEU A 579 15.01 -9.80 -21.33
N ASP A 580 14.22 -10.88 -21.56
CA ASP A 580 12.76 -10.88 -21.41
C ASP A 580 12.04 -9.80 -22.27
N LYS A 581 12.66 -9.37 -23.37
CA LYS A 581 12.17 -8.30 -24.22
C LYS A 581 10.77 -8.60 -24.75
N GLY A 582 9.85 -7.65 -24.54
CA GLY A 582 8.46 -7.79 -25.01
C GLY A 582 7.57 -8.63 -24.10
N ILE A 583 8.09 -9.10 -22.99
CA ILE A 583 7.32 -9.79 -21.95
C ILE A 583 6.93 -8.78 -20.87
N ALA A 584 5.70 -8.87 -20.34
CA ALA A 584 5.29 -8.00 -19.25
C ALA A 584 6.12 -8.34 -17.98
N ASN A 585 6.59 -7.35 -17.23
CA ASN A 585 7.45 -7.53 -16.04
C ASN A 585 6.91 -8.59 -15.07
N ARG A 586 5.59 -8.56 -14.83
CA ARG A 586 4.88 -9.52 -13.95
C ARG A 586 4.99 -10.98 -14.41
N ASP A 587 5.41 -11.22 -15.65
CA ASP A 587 5.53 -12.54 -16.27
C ASP A 587 7.00 -12.92 -16.48
N TYR A 588 7.96 -12.16 -15.91
CA TYR A 588 9.37 -12.55 -15.90
C TYR A 588 9.55 -13.83 -15.05
N GLU A 589 10.09 -14.86 -15.65
CA GLU A 589 10.24 -16.19 -15.06
C GLU A 589 11.70 -16.63 -15.10
N VAL A 590 12.26 -17.01 -13.95
CA VAL A 590 13.71 -17.26 -13.78
C VAL A 590 14.25 -18.33 -14.72
N GLY A 591 13.50 -19.44 -14.92
CA GLY A 591 13.95 -20.52 -15.79
C GLY A 591 14.04 -20.07 -17.25
N ARG A 592 13.13 -19.25 -17.71
CA ARG A 592 13.14 -18.64 -19.05
C ARG A 592 14.26 -17.60 -19.17
N THR A 593 14.35 -16.66 -18.22
CA THR A 593 15.36 -15.62 -18.22
C THR A 593 16.79 -16.19 -18.24
N LEU A 594 17.07 -17.17 -17.36
CA LEU A 594 18.40 -17.81 -17.31
C LEU A 594 18.68 -18.67 -18.54
N LYS A 595 17.66 -19.34 -19.12
CA LYS A 595 17.80 -20.08 -20.39
C LYS A 595 18.07 -19.14 -21.58
N GLU A 596 17.42 -17.98 -21.62
CA GLU A 596 17.67 -16.95 -22.64
C GLU A 596 19.11 -16.43 -22.50
N LEU A 597 19.54 -16.11 -21.26
CA LEU A 597 20.93 -15.67 -21.00
C LEU A 597 21.92 -16.76 -21.42
N GLU A 598 21.71 -18.02 -21.06
CA GLU A 598 22.56 -19.15 -21.49
C GLU A 598 22.64 -19.23 -23.00
N ALA A 599 21.52 -19.14 -23.72
CA ALA A 599 21.52 -19.18 -25.18
C ALA A 599 22.35 -18.05 -25.81
N LYS A 600 22.26 -16.83 -25.23
CA LYS A 600 23.06 -15.67 -25.65
C LYS A 600 24.57 -15.91 -25.38
N LEU A 601 24.90 -16.46 -24.22
CA LEU A 601 26.31 -16.82 -23.89
C LEU A 601 26.88 -17.88 -24.86
N ARG A 602 26.11 -18.90 -25.21
CA ARG A 602 26.52 -19.95 -26.17
C ARG A 602 26.64 -19.43 -27.61
N ALA A 603 25.89 -18.38 -27.96
CA ALA A 603 25.93 -17.76 -29.29
C ALA A 603 27.10 -16.77 -29.45
N ARG A 604 27.86 -16.45 -28.39
CA ARG A 604 29.02 -15.56 -28.47
C ARG A 604 30.15 -16.24 -29.29
N PRO A 605 30.87 -15.46 -30.13
CA PRO A 605 32.08 -15.96 -30.78
C PRO A 605 33.12 -16.46 -29.74
N SER A 606 33.77 -17.54 -30.01
CA SER A 606 34.77 -18.13 -29.10
C SER A 606 35.99 -17.24 -28.89
N ASP A 607 36.24 -16.30 -29.78
CA ASP A 607 37.33 -15.32 -29.77
C ASP A 607 36.89 -13.94 -29.23
N ASP A 608 35.63 -13.78 -28.81
CA ASP A 608 35.14 -12.55 -28.17
C ASP A 608 35.67 -12.45 -26.73
N GLY A 609 36.82 -11.81 -26.58
CA GLY A 609 37.49 -11.60 -25.30
C GLY A 609 36.78 -10.56 -24.36
N ARG A 610 35.62 -9.97 -24.76
CA ARG A 610 34.93 -8.99 -23.92
C ARG A 610 34.34 -9.64 -22.66
N PRO A 611 34.48 -9.02 -21.48
CA PRO A 611 33.83 -9.51 -20.28
C PRO A 611 32.31 -9.35 -20.38
N VAL A 612 31.56 -10.24 -19.76
CA VAL A 612 30.09 -10.24 -19.71
C VAL A 612 29.64 -9.65 -18.40
N PHE A 613 28.60 -8.79 -18.48
CA PHE A 613 27.79 -8.36 -17.35
C PHE A 613 26.36 -8.81 -17.56
N ALA A 614 25.78 -9.50 -16.57
CA ALA A 614 24.36 -9.86 -16.60
C ALA A 614 23.66 -9.46 -15.29
N TYR A 615 22.43 -8.97 -15.42
CA TYR A 615 21.55 -8.61 -14.30
C TYR A 615 20.12 -9.09 -14.58
N THR A 616 19.54 -9.86 -13.66
CA THR A 616 18.20 -10.45 -13.82
C THR A 616 17.26 -9.97 -12.72
N GLN A 617 15.95 -9.92 -13.01
CA GLN A 617 14.91 -9.52 -12.07
C GLN A 617 13.60 -10.33 -12.26
N PRO A 618 13.64 -11.68 -12.15
CA PRO A 618 12.42 -12.48 -12.27
C PRO A 618 11.49 -12.34 -11.07
N GLN A 619 10.17 -12.45 -11.31
CA GLN A 619 9.09 -12.20 -10.34
C GLN A 619 8.29 -13.46 -9.97
N ASN A 620 8.82 -14.64 -10.13
CA ASN A 620 8.10 -15.92 -9.92
C ASN A 620 7.45 -16.08 -8.55
N ILE A 621 8.09 -15.56 -7.51
CA ILE A 621 7.69 -15.72 -6.10
C ILE A 621 7.01 -14.49 -5.52
N HIS A 622 6.88 -13.43 -6.29
CA HIS A 622 6.14 -12.25 -5.87
C HIS A 622 4.71 -12.64 -5.45
N VAL A 623 4.22 -12.13 -4.31
CA VAL A 623 2.90 -12.50 -3.77
C VAL A 623 1.77 -12.28 -4.80
N SER A 624 1.86 -11.23 -5.62
CA SER A 624 0.88 -10.99 -6.68
C SER A 624 0.92 -12.04 -7.80
N ALA A 625 2.09 -12.61 -8.13
CA ALA A 625 2.22 -13.72 -9.07
C ALA A 625 1.57 -14.98 -8.49
N ILE A 626 1.88 -15.30 -7.23
CA ILE A 626 1.26 -16.43 -6.52
C ILE A 626 -0.28 -16.28 -6.45
N ALA A 627 -0.77 -15.09 -6.13
CA ALA A 627 -2.22 -14.83 -6.06
C ALA A 627 -2.94 -15.01 -7.41
N ARG A 628 -2.27 -14.66 -8.52
CA ARG A 628 -2.81 -14.77 -9.88
C ARG A 628 -2.82 -16.23 -10.37
N GLU A 629 -1.73 -16.96 -10.14
CA GLU A 629 -1.56 -18.34 -10.62
C GLU A 629 -2.25 -19.37 -9.73
N GLY A 630 -2.74 -18.95 -8.57
CA GLY A 630 -3.35 -19.81 -7.58
C GLY A 630 -2.38 -20.24 -6.47
N THR A 631 -2.96 -20.60 -5.33
CA THR A 631 -2.22 -21.02 -4.13
C THR A 631 -1.90 -22.53 -4.12
N SER A 632 -2.04 -23.22 -5.27
CA SER A 632 -1.68 -24.64 -5.38
C SER A 632 -0.18 -24.84 -5.26
N VAL A 633 0.24 -25.91 -4.62
CA VAL A 633 1.61 -26.38 -4.61
C VAL A 633 1.95 -26.91 -6.00
N VAL A 634 2.97 -26.37 -6.64
CA VAL A 634 3.27 -26.62 -8.05
C VAL A 634 3.76 -28.07 -8.30
N ASP A 635 4.38 -28.69 -7.28
CA ASP A 635 5.04 -30.00 -7.40
C ASP A 635 4.46 -31.09 -6.49
N GLY A 636 3.40 -30.80 -5.70
CA GLY A 636 2.77 -31.73 -4.79
C GLY A 636 3.63 -32.21 -3.61
N ALA A 637 4.79 -31.58 -3.37
CA ALA A 637 5.67 -31.91 -2.26
C ALA A 637 5.16 -31.35 -0.93
N ASP A 638 5.63 -31.93 0.18
CA ASP A 638 5.35 -31.42 1.53
C ASP A 638 6.37 -30.33 1.90
N TYR A 639 5.87 -29.17 2.33
CA TYR A 639 6.64 -28.02 2.79
C TYR A 639 6.26 -27.65 4.22
N THR A 640 6.16 -28.64 5.10
CA THR A 640 5.77 -28.43 6.52
C THR A 640 6.62 -27.34 7.19
N GLY A 641 5.97 -26.37 7.80
CA GLY A 641 6.62 -25.21 8.44
C GLY A 641 6.90 -24.02 7.52
N PHE A 642 6.56 -24.12 6.23
CA PHE A 642 6.73 -23.05 5.22
C PHE A 642 5.41 -22.73 4.52
N TYR A 643 5.31 -21.52 3.96
CA TYR A 643 4.20 -21.20 3.06
C TYR A 643 4.40 -21.93 1.73
N ALA A 644 3.73 -23.08 1.58
CA ALA A 644 3.97 -24.04 0.51
C ALA A 644 3.88 -23.45 -0.92
N PRO A 645 2.92 -22.54 -1.28
CA PRO A 645 2.89 -21.92 -2.60
C PRO A 645 4.14 -21.12 -2.95
N TYR A 646 4.78 -20.50 -1.96
CA TYR A 646 6.04 -19.79 -2.12
C TYR A 646 7.22 -20.78 -2.16
N ALA A 647 7.30 -21.71 -1.23
CA ALA A 647 8.39 -22.70 -1.12
C ALA A 647 8.52 -23.55 -2.39
N SER A 648 7.41 -24.00 -3.00
CA SER A 648 7.42 -24.79 -4.24
C SER A 648 8.01 -24.00 -5.43
N ARG A 649 7.76 -22.69 -5.47
CA ARG A 649 8.36 -21.81 -6.49
C ARG A 649 9.84 -21.54 -6.24
N VAL A 650 10.24 -21.37 -4.96
CA VAL A 650 11.67 -21.27 -4.57
C VAL A 650 12.43 -22.51 -5.00
N ARG A 651 11.84 -23.72 -4.86
CA ARG A 651 12.44 -24.95 -5.38
C ARG A 651 12.65 -24.92 -6.89
N GLN A 652 11.71 -24.37 -7.67
CA GLN A 652 11.87 -24.23 -9.12
C GLN A 652 13.00 -23.24 -9.48
N ILE A 653 13.09 -22.13 -8.73
CA ILE A 653 14.17 -21.15 -8.86
C ILE A 653 15.52 -21.83 -8.58
N ASP A 654 15.61 -22.60 -7.50
CA ASP A 654 16.81 -23.36 -7.13
C ASP A 654 17.25 -24.28 -8.27
N ALA A 655 16.33 -25.04 -8.84
CA ALA A 655 16.63 -25.95 -9.95
C ALA A 655 17.09 -25.19 -11.21
N ALA A 656 16.47 -24.03 -11.53
CA ALA A 656 16.87 -23.22 -12.67
C ALA A 656 18.26 -22.60 -12.46
N PHE A 657 18.53 -22.09 -11.26
CA PHE A 657 19.83 -21.57 -10.88
C PHE A 657 20.93 -22.65 -10.97
N GLY A 658 20.64 -23.86 -10.46
CA GLY A 658 21.57 -24.99 -10.54
C GLY A 658 21.95 -25.35 -11.99
N ARG A 659 20.96 -25.36 -12.90
CA ARG A 659 21.22 -25.58 -14.34
C ARG A 659 22.08 -24.47 -14.94
N PHE A 660 21.83 -23.23 -14.60
CA PHE A 660 22.61 -22.09 -15.08
C PHE A 660 24.08 -22.15 -14.59
N ILE A 661 24.30 -22.47 -13.31
CA ILE A 661 25.67 -22.68 -12.78
C ILE A 661 26.39 -23.83 -13.51
N ALA A 662 25.69 -24.92 -13.83
CA ALA A 662 26.25 -26.01 -14.63
C ALA A 662 26.63 -25.54 -16.05
N ALA A 663 25.78 -24.76 -16.71
CA ALA A 663 26.04 -24.17 -18.01
C ALA A 663 27.26 -23.22 -18.00
N LEU A 664 27.41 -22.38 -16.95
CA LEU A 664 28.62 -21.54 -16.81
C LEU A 664 29.89 -22.36 -16.67
N ARG A 665 29.82 -23.53 -16.01
CA ARG A 665 30.98 -24.46 -15.91
C ARG A 665 31.31 -25.12 -17.26
N GLU A 666 30.29 -25.57 -17.98
CA GLU A 666 30.45 -26.13 -19.34
C GLU A 666 31.05 -25.11 -20.31
N LEU A 667 30.69 -23.84 -20.17
CA LEU A 667 31.25 -22.75 -20.98
C LEU A 667 32.60 -22.24 -20.50
N ASN A 668 33.18 -22.83 -19.44
CA ASN A 668 34.43 -22.39 -18.78
C ASN A 668 34.35 -20.89 -18.31
N LEU A 669 33.16 -20.37 -17.99
CA LEU A 669 32.99 -19.02 -17.52
C LEU A 669 32.99 -18.94 -15.99
N TYR A 670 32.58 -20.02 -15.28
CA TYR A 670 32.34 -20.02 -13.84
C TYR A 670 33.54 -19.57 -13.00
N ASP A 671 34.70 -20.17 -13.22
CA ASP A 671 35.92 -19.89 -12.43
C ASP A 671 36.52 -18.50 -12.70
N ASP A 672 36.10 -17.87 -13.80
CA ASP A 672 36.47 -16.51 -14.19
C ASP A 672 35.37 -15.47 -13.87
N SER A 673 34.37 -15.85 -13.10
CA SER A 673 33.18 -15.00 -12.85
C SER A 673 33.04 -14.56 -11.41
N ILE A 674 32.51 -13.35 -11.23
CA ILE A 674 31.80 -12.93 -10.00
C ILE A 674 30.34 -13.32 -10.21
N VAL A 675 29.82 -14.22 -9.36
CA VAL A 675 28.40 -14.59 -9.39
C VAL A 675 27.76 -14.17 -8.08
N VAL A 676 26.78 -13.29 -8.15
CA VAL A 676 25.99 -12.81 -7.01
C VAL A 676 24.59 -13.41 -7.10
N PHE A 677 24.18 -14.14 -6.06
CA PHE A 677 22.81 -14.60 -5.88
C PHE A 677 22.17 -13.80 -4.74
N THR A 678 21.13 -13.04 -5.04
CA THR A 678 20.53 -12.09 -4.10
C THR A 678 19.06 -11.83 -4.39
N SER A 679 18.47 -10.96 -3.60
CA SER A 679 17.13 -10.37 -3.78
C SER A 679 17.22 -8.86 -3.64
N ASP A 680 16.24 -8.19 -4.17
CA ASP A 680 16.00 -6.75 -3.95
C ASP A 680 15.30 -6.49 -2.60
N HIS A 681 14.35 -7.35 -2.16
CA HIS A 681 13.69 -7.38 -0.85
C HIS A 681 13.08 -8.76 -0.59
N GLY A 682 12.50 -8.96 0.59
CA GLY A 682 11.68 -10.13 0.92
C GLY A 682 10.18 -9.81 0.87
N ASP A 683 9.38 -10.71 1.45
CA ASP A 683 7.92 -10.60 1.46
C ASP A 683 7.33 -11.15 2.75
N SER A 684 6.26 -10.55 3.27
CA SER A 684 5.47 -11.15 4.36
C SER A 684 4.56 -12.23 3.78
N LEU A 685 4.56 -13.42 4.37
CA LEU A 685 3.87 -14.61 3.88
C LEU A 685 2.85 -15.17 4.87
N GLY A 686 2.31 -14.34 5.73
CA GLY A 686 1.31 -14.68 6.75
C GLY A 686 1.72 -14.32 8.18
N GLU A 687 2.92 -13.77 8.39
CA GLU A 687 3.39 -13.33 9.69
C GLU A 687 2.43 -12.28 10.27
N ASP A 688 1.87 -12.55 11.46
CA ASP A 688 0.83 -11.74 12.09
C ASP A 688 -0.31 -11.34 11.12
N GLY A 689 -0.69 -12.24 10.19
CA GLY A 689 -1.72 -12.01 9.18
C GLY A 689 -1.33 -11.08 8.03
N ARG A 690 -0.05 -10.71 7.91
CA ARG A 690 0.45 -9.84 6.84
C ARG A 690 0.83 -10.65 5.61
N PHE A 691 0.54 -10.10 4.43
CA PHE A 691 0.99 -10.61 3.14
C PHE A 691 1.46 -9.44 2.28
N GLY A 692 2.53 -9.65 1.52
CA GLY A 692 3.09 -8.62 0.65
C GLY A 692 4.12 -7.73 1.35
N HIS A 693 4.56 -6.70 0.64
CA HIS A 693 5.58 -5.74 1.07
C HIS A 693 5.12 -4.30 0.80
N ALA A 694 5.71 -3.58 -0.11
CA ALA A 694 5.36 -2.26 -0.63
C ALA A 694 5.40 -1.10 0.38
N TYR A 695 4.61 -1.14 1.44
CA TYR A 695 4.46 -0.03 2.40
C TYR A 695 5.12 -0.28 3.74
N THR A 696 5.70 -1.45 3.96
CA THR A 696 6.23 -1.89 5.25
C THR A 696 7.69 -2.31 5.13
N ILE A 697 8.37 -2.41 6.26
CA ILE A 697 9.78 -2.81 6.36
C ILE A 697 9.97 -3.75 7.55
N TYR A 698 9.09 -4.76 7.65
CA TYR A 698 9.23 -5.78 8.68
C TYR A 698 10.49 -6.63 8.44
N PRO A 699 10.99 -7.34 9.47
CA PRO A 699 12.24 -8.10 9.35
C PRO A 699 12.28 -9.06 8.15
N GLU A 700 11.15 -9.75 7.88
CA GLU A 700 11.02 -10.70 6.77
C GLU A 700 11.07 -10.06 5.37
N ILE A 701 10.80 -8.73 5.29
CA ILE A 701 10.91 -7.95 4.06
C ILE A 701 12.34 -7.44 3.89
N LEU A 702 12.99 -7.04 4.98
CA LEU A 702 14.31 -6.44 4.95
C LEU A 702 15.43 -7.46 4.77
N ARG A 703 15.29 -8.67 5.32
CA ARG A 703 16.33 -9.70 5.25
C ARG A 703 16.34 -10.40 3.91
N ILE A 704 17.45 -10.25 3.19
CA ILE A 704 17.68 -10.82 1.85
C ILE A 704 18.86 -11.76 1.85
N PRO A 705 18.92 -12.73 0.93
CA PRO A 705 20.16 -13.48 0.69
C PRO A 705 21.19 -12.59 0.00
N ILE A 706 22.46 -12.69 0.40
CA ILE A 706 23.61 -12.21 -0.37
C ILE A 706 24.65 -13.32 -0.35
N ILE A 707 24.85 -13.99 -1.49
CA ILE A 707 25.83 -15.07 -1.68
C ILE A 707 26.70 -14.68 -2.87
N VAL A 708 28.00 -14.58 -2.68
CA VAL A 708 28.94 -14.09 -3.69
C VAL A 708 30.04 -15.15 -3.97
N HIS A 709 30.13 -15.61 -5.22
CA HIS A 709 31.23 -16.36 -5.71
C HIS A 709 32.26 -15.43 -6.33
N LEU A 710 33.53 -15.64 -6.05
CA LEU A 710 34.63 -14.88 -6.60
C LEU A 710 35.48 -15.75 -7.56
N PRO A 711 35.98 -15.17 -8.66
CA PRO A 711 36.90 -15.84 -9.57
C PRO A 711 38.17 -16.22 -8.84
N THR A 712 38.90 -17.19 -9.39
CA THR A 712 40.08 -17.86 -8.77
C THR A 712 41.08 -16.88 -8.18
N TRP A 713 41.38 -15.79 -8.90
CA TRP A 713 42.40 -14.80 -8.49
C TRP A 713 41.92 -13.76 -7.47
N LEU A 714 40.63 -13.76 -7.11
CA LEU A 714 40.04 -12.85 -6.09
C LEU A 714 39.59 -13.60 -4.82
N ARG A 715 39.79 -14.92 -4.75
CA ARG A 715 39.28 -15.75 -3.62
C ARG A 715 39.90 -15.40 -2.27
N ASP A 716 41.11 -14.91 -2.26
CA ASP A 716 41.85 -14.60 -1.03
C ASP A 716 41.63 -13.17 -0.50
N ARG A 717 40.70 -12.42 -1.14
CA ARG A 717 40.34 -11.08 -0.68
C ARG A 717 39.81 -11.13 0.75
N PRO A 718 40.27 -10.22 1.65
CA PRO A 718 39.75 -10.10 3.00
C PRO A 718 38.24 -9.78 3.01
N ARG A 719 37.53 -10.37 3.95
CA ARG A 719 36.10 -10.21 4.09
C ARG A 719 35.62 -10.22 5.55
N ASP A 720 34.57 -9.48 5.87
CA ASP A 720 33.88 -9.58 7.15
C ASP A 720 32.45 -10.12 6.93
N VAL A 721 32.24 -11.39 7.23
CA VAL A 721 30.93 -12.06 7.10
C VAL A 721 30.06 -11.94 8.36
N SER A 722 30.63 -11.38 9.44
CA SER A 722 29.95 -11.25 10.73
C SER A 722 29.24 -9.90 10.90
N GLY A 723 29.55 -8.91 10.06
CA GLY A 723 28.95 -7.59 10.08
C GLY A 723 27.64 -7.51 9.27
N VAL A 724 26.89 -6.46 9.48
CA VAL A 724 25.72 -6.13 8.67
C VAL A 724 26.16 -5.82 7.24
N THR A 725 25.48 -6.40 6.27
CA THR A 725 25.67 -6.20 4.84
C THR A 725 24.40 -5.63 4.24
N LEU A 726 24.53 -4.65 3.35
CA LEU A 726 23.39 -4.01 2.71
C LEU A 726 23.38 -4.28 1.20
N SER A 727 22.20 -4.30 0.60
CA SER A 727 22.05 -4.39 -0.86
C SER A 727 22.83 -3.29 -1.60
N THR A 728 22.97 -2.11 -1.00
CA THR A 728 23.77 -0.98 -1.53
C THR A 728 25.28 -1.24 -1.53
N ASP A 729 25.77 -2.27 -0.84
CA ASP A 729 27.20 -2.59 -0.77
C ASP A 729 27.68 -3.31 -2.03
N LEU A 730 26.76 -3.87 -2.84
CA LEU A 730 27.10 -4.65 -4.03
C LEU A 730 27.86 -3.82 -5.08
N THR A 731 27.38 -2.62 -5.41
CA THR A 731 28.01 -1.77 -6.42
C THR A 731 29.39 -1.27 -5.98
N PRO A 732 29.60 -0.69 -4.77
CA PRO A 732 30.93 -0.38 -4.27
C PRO A 732 31.88 -1.59 -4.21
N THR A 733 31.35 -2.78 -3.92
CA THR A 733 32.13 -4.04 -3.94
C THR A 733 32.67 -4.34 -5.33
N LEU A 734 31.84 -4.19 -6.37
CA LEU A 734 32.31 -4.40 -7.75
C LEU A 734 33.37 -3.39 -8.14
N TYR A 735 33.22 -2.10 -7.76
CA TYR A 735 34.24 -1.08 -7.98
C TYR A 735 35.59 -1.48 -7.34
N ASP A 736 35.54 -1.91 -6.06
CA ASP A 736 36.75 -2.34 -5.35
C ASP A 736 37.41 -3.58 -5.97
N LEU A 737 36.62 -4.62 -6.27
CA LEU A 737 37.12 -5.85 -6.88
C LEU A 737 37.72 -5.63 -8.27
N LEU A 738 37.25 -4.61 -8.99
CA LEU A 738 37.74 -4.20 -10.30
C LEU A 738 38.85 -3.13 -10.24
N GLY A 739 39.40 -2.87 -9.05
CA GLY A 739 40.55 -1.98 -8.86
C GLY A 739 40.23 -0.49 -8.98
N GLN A 740 38.97 -0.09 -8.89
CA GLN A 740 38.55 1.31 -8.98
C GLN A 740 38.59 1.98 -7.59
N ARG A 741 39.64 2.78 -7.34
CA ARG A 741 39.88 3.45 -6.06
C ARG A 741 40.41 4.89 -6.29
N PRO A 742 40.26 5.85 -5.32
CA PRO A 742 39.50 5.74 -4.06
C PRO A 742 37.99 5.84 -4.30
N LEU A 743 37.23 5.14 -3.46
CA LEU A 743 35.77 5.20 -3.49
C LEU A 743 35.22 6.39 -2.70
N ALA A 744 34.16 6.99 -3.18
CA ALA A 744 33.37 7.93 -2.40
C ALA A 744 32.86 7.25 -1.11
N SER A 745 32.88 7.97 0.00
CA SER A 745 32.43 7.50 1.31
C SER A 745 31.37 8.42 1.86
N GLY A 746 30.54 7.92 2.79
CA GLY A 746 29.53 8.70 3.48
C GLY A 746 28.39 7.81 4.02
N PRO A 747 27.50 8.34 4.86
CA PRO A 747 26.49 7.56 5.55
C PRO A 747 25.43 6.97 4.61
N LEU A 748 25.28 7.54 3.41
CA LEU A 748 24.36 7.05 2.39
C LEU A 748 24.96 6.03 1.45
N VAL A 749 26.31 5.98 1.35
CA VAL A 749 27.03 5.15 0.37
C VAL A 749 27.26 3.77 0.95
N GLY A 750 27.05 2.73 0.12
CA GLY A 750 27.45 1.36 0.45
C GLY A 750 28.96 1.19 0.58
N ARG A 751 29.38 0.09 1.15
CA ARG A 751 30.81 -0.20 1.42
C ARG A 751 31.27 -1.51 0.76
N PRO A 752 32.53 -1.58 0.32
CA PRO A 752 33.04 -2.81 -0.26
C PRO A 752 33.04 -3.97 0.74
N LEU A 753 32.51 -5.11 0.34
CA LEU A 753 32.42 -6.33 1.16
C LEU A 753 33.77 -7.07 1.29
N PHE A 754 34.68 -6.87 0.33
CA PHE A 754 35.98 -7.55 0.22
C PHE A 754 37.16 -6.58 0.29
N SER A 755 37.00 -5.46 1.00
CA SER A 755 38.03 -4.42 1.11
C SER A 755 39.22 -4.89 1.91
N ASP A 756 40.42 -4.54 1.45
CA ASP A 756 41.68 -4.70 2.20
C ASP A 756 41.75 -3.76 3.40
N GLN A 757 40.96 -2.69 3.41
CA GLN A 757 40.95 -1.69 4.48
C GLN A 757 40.12 -2.16 5.67
N ALA A 758 40.75 -2.46 6.79
CA ALA A 758 40.08 -2.92 8.01
C ALA A 758 39.06 -1.90 8.56
N GLY A 759 39.31 -0.59 8.38
CA GLY A 759 38.40 0.48 8.77
C GLY A 759 37.07 0.45 8.04
N GLU A 760 37.08 0.18 6.72
CA GLU A 760 35.85 0.06 5.92
C GLU A 760 35.00 -1.14 6.35
N ARG A 761 35.62 -2.30 6.65
CA ARG A 761 34.92 -3.48 7.13
C ARG A 761 34.27 -3.32 8.50
N ARG A 762 34.84 -2.51 9.38
CA ARG A 762 34.35 -2.28 10.76
C ARG A 762 33.34 -1.15 10.88
N ALA A 763 33.36 -0.20 9.99
CA ALA A 763 32.61 1.05 10.13
C ALA A 763 31.06 0.87 10.13
N HIS A 764 30.57 -0.27 9.65
CA HIS A 764 29.16 -0.60 9.74
C HIS A 764 28.69 -0.97 11.16
N ARG A 765 29.59 -1.38 12.05
CA ARG A 765 29.21 -1.88 13.39
C ARG A 765 28.79 -0.80 14.39
N ASP A 766 29.29 0.42 14.21
CA ASP A 766 29.15 1.45 15.24
C ASP A 766 27.97 2.40 15.03
N GLU A 767 27.48 2.55 13.81
CA GLU A 767 26.53 3.62 13.47
C GLU A 767 25.10 3.15 13.25
N GLY A 768 24.88 1.87 12.89
CA GLY A 768 23.59 1.35 12.43
C GLY A 768 23.14 1.96 11.09
N PHE A 769 21.98 1.51 10.59
CA PHE A 769 21.56 1.80 9.22
C PHE A 769 20.11 2.25 9.16
N VAL A 770 19.85 3.27 8.38
CA VAL A 770 18.50 3.65 8.03
C VAL A 770 18.03 2.83 6.84
N VAL A 771 16.83 2.29 6.96
CA VAL A 771 16.08 1.56 5.94
C VAL A 771 14.72 2.23 5.75
N ALA A 772 14.09 2.06 4.60
CA ALA A 772 12.80 2.70 4.34
C ALA A 772 11.87 1.83 3.49
N SER A 773 10.58 2.05 3.59
CA SER A 773 9.63 1.58 2.60
C SER A 773 9.90 2.28 1.26
N SER A 774 9.65 1.61 0.13
CA SER A 774 9.76 2.28 -1.18
C SER A 774 8.57 3.20 -1.47
N TYR A 775 7.45 3.03 -0.77
CA TYR A 775 6.17 3.61 -1.17
C TYR A 775 5.47 4.39 -0.07
N GLY A 776 5.76 4.16 1.19
CA GLY A 776 5.13 4.83 2.32
C GLY A 776 6.11 5.59 3.21
N PRO A 777 5.63 6.51 4.05
CA PRO A 777 6.46 7.23 5.01
C PRO A 777 6.79 6.32 6.21
N VAL A 778 7.41 5.18 5.93
CA VAL A 778 7.85 4.18 6.91
C VAL A 778 9.35 4.07 6.83
N TYR A 779 10.00 4.43 7.92
CA TYR A 779 11.46 4.42 8.07
C TYR A 779 11.85 3.55 9.25
N GLY A 780 12.97 2.87 9.12
CA GLY A 780 13.52 2.06 10.19
C GLY A 780 15.00 2.35 10.41
N TRP A 781 15.47 1.90 11.55
CA TRP A 781 16.86 1.90 11.91
C TRP A 781 17.27 0.51 12.41
N ILE A 782 18.26 -0.09 11.77
CA ILE A 782 18.89 -1.34 12.18
C ILE A 782 20.14 -0.97 12.98
N ALA A 783 20.31 -1.56 14.16
CA ALA A 783 21.53 -1.38 14.96
C ALA A 783 22.75 -1.91 14.21
N GLY A 784 23.93 -1.33 14.48
CA GLY A 784 25.16 -1.67 13.76
C GLY A 784 25.62 -3.13 13.96
N ASP A 785 25.22 -3.76 15.06
CA ASP A 785 25.42 -5.19 15.33
C ASP A 785 24.39 -6.10 14.62
N GLY A 786 23.39 -5.52 13.94
CA GLY A 786 22.30 -6.26 13.30
C GLY A 786 21.31 -6.90 14.26
N ALA A 787 21.40 -6.62 15.56
CA ALA A 787 20.60 -7.30 16.58
C ALA A 787 19.21 -6.71 16.78
N SER A 788 18.98 -5.47 16.35
CA SER A 788 17.70 -4.80 16.59
C SER A 788 17.25 -3.92 15.43
N LEU A 789 15.94 -3.87 15.24
CA LEU A 789 15.27 -3.00 14.29
C LEU A 789 14.23 -2.13 15.01
N TYR A 790 14.28 -0.84 14.77
CA TYR A 790 13.21 0.10 15.10
C TYR A 790 12.51 0.54 13.81
N ILE A 791 11.18 0.68 13.84
CA ILE A 791 10.36 1.14 12.73
C ILE A 791 9.45 2.27 13.20
N ALA A 792 9.45 3.38 12.47
CA ALA A 792 8.49 4.47 12.59
C ALA A 792 7.58 4.45 11.35
N ASP A 793 6.33 4.14 11.53
CA ASP A 793 5.30 4.13 10.49
C ASP A 793 4.43 5.39 10.59
N ALA A 794 4.74 6.38 9.77
CA ALA A 794 3.97 7.62 9.69
C ALA A 794 2.68 7.50 8.85
N THR A 795 2.38 6.33 8.29
CA THR A 795 1.09 6.02 7.66
C THR A 795 0.04 5.70 8.72
N SER A 796 0.42 4.86 9.67
CA SER A 796 -0.47 4.43 10.77
C SER A 796 -0.18 5.15 12.09
N PHE A 797 0.82 6.04 12.13
CA PHE A 797 1.32 6.71 13.34
C PHE A 797 1.71 5.73 14.44
N ARG A 798 2.44 4.67 14.05
CA ARG A 798 2.86 3.58 14.93
C ARG A 798 4.36 3.41 14.92
N GLU A 799 4.84 2.82 16.01
CA GLU A 799 6.22 2.41 16.16
C GLU A 799 6.30 0.92 16.43
N TYR A 800 7.35 0.29 15.94
CA TYR A 800 7.63 -1.12 16.19
C TYR A 800 9.10 -1.28 16.54
N ALA A 801 9.40 -2.27 17.36
CA ALA A 801 10.77 -2.71 17.60
C ALA A 801 10.85 -4.23 17.56
N TYR A 802 11.94 -4.73 17.02
CA TYR A 802 12.20 -6.17 16.87
C TYR A 802 13.59 -6.51 17.39
N ASP A 803 13.68 -7.65 18.05
CA ASP A 803 14.93 -8.37 18.28
C ASP A 803 15.19 -9.25 17.05
N LEU A 804 16.27 -8.98 16.34
CA LEU A 804 16.63 -9.67 15.11
C LEU A 804 17.51 -10.90 15.36
N THR A 805 17.87 -11.22 16.60
CA THR A 805 18.72 -12.38 16.93
C THR A 805 17.92 -13.70 16.98
N THR A 806 16.59 -13.62 17.03
CA THR A 806 15.67 -14.73 17.29
C THR A 806 15.00 -15.30 16.03
N GLY A 807 15.68 -15.37 14.93
CA GLY A 807 15.15 -15.88 13.66
C GLY A 807 14.85 -14.76 12.66
N VAL A 808 14.37 -15.12 11.45
CA VAL A 808 14.25 -14.15 10.34
C VAL A 808 13.12 -13.14 10.54
N ALA A 809 11.97 -13.58 11.03
CA ALA A 809 10.86 -12.69 11.35
C ALA A 809 11.14 -11.79 12.56
N GLY A 810 12.20 -12.07 13.34
CA GLY A 810 12.50 -11.35 14.57
C GLY A 810 11.41 -11.53 15.65
N THR A 811 11.72 -11.10 16.87
CA THR A 811 10.72 -11.10 17.95
C THR A 811 10.31 -9.66 18.28
N PRO A 812 9.01 -9.31 18.22
CA PRO A 812 8.54 -8.01 18.64
C PRO A 812 8.92 -7.70 20.09
N ARG A 813 9.39 -6.48 20.33
CA ARG A 813 9.76 -5.97 21.66
C ARG A 813 9.18 -4.58 21.91
N PRO A 814 9.03 -4.15 23.18
CA PRO A 814 8.59 -2.79 23.50
C PRO A 814 9.54 -1.72 22.95
N VAL A 815 9.01 -0.63 22.43
CA VAL A 815 9.77 0.56 22.08
C VAL A 815 10.10 1.33 23.35
N THR A 816 11.37 1.37 23.72
CA THR A 816 11.83 2.17 24.88
C THR A 816 12.08 3.63 24.47
N PRO A 817 11.98 4.63 25.38
CA PRO A 817 12.29 6.02 25.08
C PRO A 817 13.69 6.20 24.49
N ALA A 818 14.70 5.55 25.05
CA ALA A 818 16.08 5.64 24.54
C ALA A 818 16.24 5.09 23.12
N LEU A 819 15.58 3.96 22.80
CA LEU A 819 15.58 3.41 21.44
C LEU A 819 14.90 4.37 20.45
N ARG A 820 13.75 4.94 20.84
CA ARG A 820 13.01 5.92 20.03
C ARG A 820 13.85 7.14 19.71
N GLU A 821 14.42 7.78 20.76
CA GLU A 821 15.22 8.99 20.62
C GLU A 821 16.45 8.77 19.75
N GLY A 822 17.18 7.68 19.99
CA GLY A 822 18.37 7.33 19.22
C GLY A 822 18.04 7.03 17.75
N ALA A 823 17.01 6.24 17.49
CA ALA A 823 16.60 5.89 16.14
C ALA A 823 16.02 7.09 15.38
N ALA A 824 15.16 7.90 16.02
CA ALA A 824 14.59 9.10 15.40
C ALA A 824 15.67 10.12 15.01
N ALA A 825 16.67 10.33 15.84
CA ALA A 825 17.81 11.21 15.53
C ALA A 825 18.58 10.73 14.29
N ARG A 826 18.86 9.43 14.19
CA ARG A 826 19.60 8.83 13.06
C ARG A 826 18.78 8.86 11.78
N ILE A 827 17.47 8.59 11.84
CA ILE A 827 16.57 8.70 10.69
C ILE A 827 16.51 10.15 10.19
N ARG A 828 16.39 11.14 11.08
CA ARG A 828 16.46 12.57 10.70
C ARG A 828 17.76 12.90 9.98
N THR A 829 18.90 12.52 10.57
CA THR A 829 20.22 12.76 9.96
C THR A 829 20.32 12.16 8.57
N ALA A 830 19.85 10.95 8.37
CA ALA A 830 19.86 10.30 7.05
C ALA A 830 18.95 11.00 6.03
N ILE A 831 17.75 11.43 6.44
CA ILE A 831 16.84 12.20 5.59
C ILE A 831 17.45 13.54 5.18
N ASP A 832 18.04 14.28 6.14
CA ASP A 832 18.72 15.55 5.88
C ASP A 832 19.91 15.37 4.93
N GLU A 833 20.65 14.26 5.09
CA GLU A 833 21.77 13.93 4.20
C GLU A 833 21.31 13.58 2.79
N VAL A 834 20.20 12.79 2.65
CA VAL A 834 19.58 12.52 1.34
C VAL A 834 19.14 13.84 0.70
N ALA A 835 18.42 14.69 1.44
CA ALA A 835 17.95 15.98 0.92
C ALA A 835 19.11 16.87 0.43
N ARG A 836 20.20 16.91 1.20
CA ARG A 836 21.40 17.69 0.88
C ARG A 836 22.16 17.13 -0.31
N THR A 837 22.40 15.82 -0.33
CA THR A 837 23.17 15.11 -1.38
C THR A 837 22.50 15.24 -2.73
N TYR A 838 21.18 15.08 -2.77
CA TYR A 838 20.38 15.12 -4.00
C TYR A 838 19.79 16.52 -4.28
N ARG A 839 20.14 17.53 -3.52
CA ARG A 839 19.64 18.91 -3.65
C ARG A 839 18.11 18.96 -3.72
N VAL A 840 17.46 18.15 -2.88
CA VAL A 840 16.00 18.16 -2.78
C VAL A 840 15.58 19.52 -2.24
N PRO A 841 14.74 20.30 -2.93
CA PRO A 841 14.29 21.59 -2.42
C PRO A 841 13.60 21.42 -1.06
N ALA A 842 13.90 22.31 -0.12
CA ALA A 842 13.16 22.36 1.13
C ALA A 842 11.67 22.55 0.79
N ALA A 843 10.79 21.73 1.38
CA ALA A 843 9.36 21.92 1.19
C ALA A 843 8.97 23.30 1.71
N ARG A 844 8.39 24.11 0.86
CA ARG A 844 7.87 25.45 1.18
C ARG A 844 6.54 25.37 1.86
#